data_f51c06be71e708f9dbb0233ff6432ab4
#
_entry.id   f51c06be71e708f9dbb0233ff6432ab4
#
_cell.length_a   1.000
_cell.length_b   1.000
_cell.length_c   1.000
_cell.angle_alpha   90.00
_cell.angle_beta   90.00
_cell.angle_gamma   90.00
#
_symmetry.space_group_name_H-M   'P 1'
#
loop_
_entity.id
_entity.type
_entity.pdbx_description
1 polymer ?
#
loop_
_entity_poly.entity_id
_entity_poly.type
_entity_poly.pdbx_seq_one_letter_code
_entity_poly.pdbx_strand_id
1 'polypeptide(L)'
;MITLNRSLRLLDSGLSLATLGSDKKSNYTWSKNQTTQLSKEEFTTRYNYKGGYIKKDGFEMLPTENIAIITGYNNVEVIDVDLKVFPTLPEQEAFWKELYDYLHTNIDDFDLKFVIYKTKNQGYHILYKCKTIVGNSKIAKLEGHKECVIESRGKGGYVVVYENKISKLDYTEIQEITERDRQILWDICRTYDYVEPQEEIIPTKKPATIYPSNEGITPWQDYNDKTNIFDIIGDDFKIVKKISKHYIILRHGATSTQSGYVYIDSGCMYLFSTGTIYPNEKLITPFQAYTIKYHKGDYTASAKDLYNKGFGSRRVYKKTTEIKETIKVNQDQLLFPIDIFPKEIQEYIIECNQTLDSSIDYMGCSMLWLISVIVGNSMQIEVKKGWYEMANIWVAVVGRAGLGKTPSINNIIYPLQQVNSKKIKDYIRQYEKYQIYHNASEEQKKQHEHVKKPIKQQFIANDITLEALIDLHQESKNAIGVFKDELNGWFKDMNKYRAGSDLEFWLSSWSGKAVSMNRKSATSAFVDKPFIPVLGGIQPSILAMAYTDENKDNGFVDRMLLTYPDLEIEKYNTNEMRQDTIEWYQTFIVSFYDHIKHKMVDYDEDREIKPRTTVLTQSARKEWQRIFNEITEVQNSDEENEYMKSMLPKQKSYIPRFALLINTIDYFMDIDTKDPFTISKESMLKAEKLSKYFIQMAKKVKVNTMEHSELKTITKANTGKSSQEIFNEMYQANQNLNRTAVAELLGVSRRQIIRYIKEMSQ
;
A
#
# COMPACT_ATOMS: atom_id res chain seq x y z
N MET A 1 -37.29 28.61 -8.36
CA MET A 1 -36.34 28.57 -7.18
C MET A 1 -37.07 27.91 -6.03
N ILE A 2 -36.45 26.97 -5.34
CA ILE A 2 -37.03 26.36 -4.14
C ILE A 2 -37.24 27.41 -3.05
N THR A 3 -38.19 27.17 -2.13
CA THR A 3 -38.53 28.14 -1.07
C THR A 3 -37.38 28.25 -0.03
N LEU A 4 -37.28 29.39 0.65
CA LEU A 4 -36.33 29.59 1.73
C LEU A 4 -36.46 28.51 2.80
N ASN A 5 -37.69 28.18 3.24
CA ASN A 5 -37.92 27.14 4.26
C ASN A 5 -37.44 25.77 3.80
N ARG A 6 -37.54 25.40 2.54
CA ARG A 6 -36.98 24.16 2.00
C ARG A 6 -35.47 24.20 1.99
N SER A 7 -34.87 25.31 1.57
CA SER A 7 -33.40 25.50 1.58
C SER A 7 -32.82 25.37 3.02
N LEU A 8 -33.49 25.97 4.00
CA LEU A 8 -33.05 25.87 5.40
C LEU A 8 -33.13 24.45 5.93
N ARG A 9 -34.15 23.65 5.52
CA ARG A 9 -34.23 22.22 5.85
C ARG A 9 -33.08 21.42 5.21
N LEU A 10 -32.65 21.76 3.99
CA LEU A 10 -31.49 21.12 3.35
C LEU A 10 -30.19 21.44 4.10
N LEU A 11 -30.04 22.68 4.59
CA LEU A 11 -28.91 23.03 5.47
C LEU A 11 -28.95 22.21 6.76
N ASP A 12 -30.12 22.07 7.40
CA ASP A 12 -30.30 21.27 8.64
C ASP A 12 -29.99 19.80 8.43
N SER A 13 -30.17 19.25 7.22
CA SER A 13 -29.79 17.87 6.90
C SER A 13 -28.29 17.68 6.64
N GLY A 14 -27.47 18.72 6.83
CA GLY A 14 -26.02 18.65 6.68
C GLY A 14 -25.54 18.82 5.24
N LEU A 15 -26.32 19.46 4.35
CA LEU A 15 -25.92 19.80 2.99
C LEU A 15 -25.37 21.23 2.95
N SER A 16 -24.25 21.45 2.29
CA SER A 16 -23.76 22.81 2.02
C SER A 16 -24.41 23.37 0.77
N LEU A 17 -24.94 24.59 0.85
CA LEU A 17 -25.68 25.22 -0.23
C LEU A 17 -24.99 26.48 -0.74
N ALA A 18 -25.20 26.77 -2.03
CA ALA A 18 -24.80 28.02 -2.66
C ALA A 18 -26.03 28.72 -3.34
N THR A 19 -25.98 30.04 -3.37
CA THR A 19 -26.94 30.85 -4.12
C THR A 19 -26.39 31.21 -5.49
N LEU A 20 -27.22 31.08 -6.52
CA LEU A 20 -26.85 31.28 -7.91
C LEU A 20 -27.78 32.31 -8.59
N GLY A 21 -27.24 32.99 -9.59
CA GLY A 21 -28.03 33.83 -10.48
C GLY A 21 -28.85 33.03 -11.51
N SER A 22 -29.54 33.74 -12.42
CA SER A 22 -30.28 33.14 -13.53
C SER A 22 -29.38 32.37 -14.49
N ASP A 23 -28.11 32.75 -14.62
CA ASP A 23 -27.06 32.10 -15.41
C ASP A 23 -26.50 30.83 -14.75
N LYS A 24 -27.05 30.44 -13.60
CA LYS A 24 -26.61 29.32 -12.75
C LYS A 24 -25.18 29.46 -12.24
N LYS A 25 -24.58 30.64 -12.27
CA LYS A 25 -23.28 30.93 -11.63
C LYS A 25 -23.50 31.52 -10.26
N SER A 26 -22.57 31.21 -9.35
CA SER A 26 -22.64 31.72 -7.98
C SER A 26 -22.50 33.26 -7.96
N ASN A 27 -23.35 33.91 -7.19
CA ASN A 27 -23.32 35.35 -6.95
C ASN A 27 -22.45 35.74 -5.75
N TYR A 28 -21.57 34.83 -5.29
CA TYR A 28 -20.56 35.09 -4.31
C TYR A 28 -19.41 34.07 -4.39
N THR A 29 -18.31 34.29 -3.66
CA THR A 29 -17.20 33.32 -3.60
C THR A 29 -17.53 32.20 -2.63
N TRP A 30 -17.88 31.05 -3.16
CA TRP A 30 -18.40 29.88 -2.42
C TRP A 30 -17.34 28.82 -2.05
N SER A 31 -16.08 29.01 -2.45
CA SER A 31 -15.02 28.01 -2.26
C SER A 31 -14.85 27.54 -0.80
N LYS A 32 -15.05 28.44 0.16
CA LYS A 32 -15.03 28.11 1.59
C LYS A 32 -16.15 27.14 2.01
N ASN A 33 -17.26 27.13 1.25
CA ASN A 33 -18.41 26.31 1.58
C ASN A 33 -18.26 24.84 1.15
N GLN A 34 -17.13 24.49 0.55
CA GLN A 34 -16.73 23.09 0.35
C GLN A 34 -16.28 22.40 1.66
N THR A 35 -15.89 23.16 2.67
CA THR A 35 -15.43 22.65 3.97
C THR A 35 -16.28 23.15 5.14
N THR A 36 -16.98 24.27 4.98
CA THR A 36 -17.77 24.90 6.05
C THR A 36 -19.10 25.35 5.50
N GLN A 37 -20.18 24.84 6.04
CA GLN A 37 -21.56 25.20 5.67
C GLN A 37 -21.84 26.65 6.06
N LEU A 38 -22.67 27.38 5.26
CA LEU A 38 -23.20 28.68 5.66
C LEU A 38 -24.11 28.55 6.88
N SER A 39 -24.09 29.53 7.76
CA SER A 39 -25.11 29.65 8.80
C SER A 39 -26.47 29.98 8.15
N LYS A 40 -27.56 29.70 8.87
CA LYS A 40 -28.93 30.02 8.38
C LYS A 40 -29.12 31.51 8.09
N GLU A 41 -28.51 32.35 8.89
CA GLU A 41 -28.54 33.83 8.75
C GLU A 41 -27.78 34.27 7.51
N GLU A 42 -26.57 33.79 7.32
CA GLU A 42 -25.75 34.07 6.14
C GLU A 42 -26.44 33.57 4.88
N PHE A 43 -26.99 32.36 4.90
CA PHE A 43 -27.71 31.77 3.78
C PHE A 43 -28.98 32.62 3.46
N THR A 44 -29.77 33.01 4.48
CA THR A 44 -30.97 33.82 4.29
C THR A 44 -30.65 35.18 3.67
N THR A 45 -29.59 35.81 4.08
CA THR A 45 -29.09 37.07 3.53
C THR A 45 -28.75 36.92 2.05
N ARG A 46 -28.04 35.82 1.67
CA ARG A 46 -27.69 35.54 0.28
C ARG A 46 -28.91 35.12 -0.56
N TYR A 47 -29.83 34.37 0.02
CA TYR A 47 -31.08 33.98 -0.63
C TYR A 47 -31.89 35.21 -1.07
N ASN A 48 -31.93 36.27 -0.25
CA ASN A 48 -32.61 37.52 -0.52
C ASN A 48 -31.79 38.52 -1.34
N TYR A 49 -30.63 38.15 -1.85
CA TYR A 49 -29.76 39.04 -2.62
C TYR A 49 -30.41 39.50 -3.91
N LYS A 50 -30.43 40.84 -4.17
CA LYS A 50 -31.13 41.47 -5.27
C LYS A 50 -30.23 41.84 -6.47
N GLY A 51 -28.93 41.52 -6.42
CA GLY A 51 -27.98 41.90 -7.48
C GLY A 51 -27.31 43.27 -7.23
N GLY A 52 -26.50 43.72 -8.17
CA GLY A 52 -25.89 45.05 -8.13
C GLY A 52 -24.41 45.12 -7.74
N TYR A 53 -23.67 44.01 -7.78
CA TYR A 53 -22.25 43.97 -7.58
C TYR A 53 -21.50 43.66 -8.89
N ILE A 54 -20.43 44.44 -9.18
CA ILE A 54 -19.60 44.23 -10.36
C ILE A 54 -18.33 43.48 -9.94
N LYS A 55 -18.07 42.32 -10.56
CA LYS A 55 -16.85 41.57 -10.38
C LYS A 55 -15.64 42.26 -11.02
N LYS A 56 -14.45 41.90 -10.57
CA LYS A 56 -13.16 42.38 -11.09
C LYS A 56 -12.99 42.15 -12.61
N ASP A 57 -13.67 41.14 -13.17
CA ASP A 57 -13.73 40.79 -14.61
C ASP A 57 -14.80 41.54 -15.41
N GLY A 58 -15.49 42.53 -14.81
CA GLY A 58 -16.50 43.34 -15.47
C GLY A 58 -17.91 42.77 -15.51
N PHE A 59 -18.14 41.57 -14.91
CA PHE A 59 -19.48 40.96 -14.88
C PHE A 59 -20.23 41.35 -13.60
N GLU A 60 -21.47 41.80 -13.78
CA GLU A 60 -22.38 42.05 -12.67
C GLU A 60 -22.85 40.72 -12.04
N MET A 61 -22.92 40.69 -10.71
CA MET A 61 -23.48 39.55 -9.98
C MET A 61 -24.99 39.63 -10.01
N LEU A 62 -25.62 38.60 -10.56
CA LEU A 62 -27.08 38.54 -10.71
C LEU A 62 -27.78 38.27 -9.37
N PRO A 63 -29.05 38.70 -9.21
CA PRO A 63 -29.85 38.35 -8.04
C PRO A 63 -30.01 36.82 -7.91
N THR A 64 -30.26 36.36 -6.67
CA THR A 64 -30.45 34.94 -6.42
C THR A 64 -31.73 34.42 -7.05
N GLU A 65 -31.61 33.52 -8.00
CA GLU A 65 -32.73 32.85 -8.69
C GLU A 65 -32.67 31.33 -8.59
N ASN A 66 -31.52 30.79 -8.27
CA ASN A 66 -31.32 29.35 -8.12
C ASN A 66 -30.54 29.03 -6.84
N ILE A 67 -30.72 27.84 -6.30
CA ILE A 67 -29.98 27.27 -5.17
C ILE A 67 -29.27 26.03 -5.67
N ALA A 68 -28.05 25.83 -5.20
CA ALA A 68 -27.24 24.64 -5.50
C ALA A 68 -26.79 23.91 -4.25
N ILE A 69 -26.65 22.62 -4.37
CA ILE A 69 -25.89 21.77 -3.40
C ILE A 69 -24.42 21.78 -3.82
N ILE A 70 -23.55 22.14 -2.89
CA ILE A 70 -22.09 22.07 -3.06
C ILE A 70 -21.66 20.62 -2.90
N THR A 71 -21.14 20.03 -3.97
CA THR A 71 -20.64 18.66 -3.97
C THR A 71 -19.23 18.59 -3.37
N GLY A 72 -18.84 17.43 -2.84
CA GLY A 72 -17.62 17.29 -2.06
C GLY A 72 -17.81 17.56 -0.57
N TYR A 73 -18.70 18.46 -0.19
CA TYR A 73 -19.06 18.67 1.21
C TYR A 73 -19.82 17.44 1.74
N ASN A 74 -19.42 16.96 2.93
CA ASN A 74 -19.99 15.76 3.54
C ASN A 74 -20.04 14.54 2.58
N ASN A 75 -19.00 14.45 1.72
CA ASN A 75 -18.83 13.38 0.73
C ASN A 75 -19.99 13.22 -0.28
N VAL A 76 -20.76 14.25 -0.53
CA VAL A 76 -21.82 14.24 -1.55
C VAL A 76 -21.20 14.29 -2.95
N GLU A 77 -21.56 13.32 -3.77
CA GLU A 77 -21.21 13.25 -5.19
C GLU A 77 -22.49 13.09 -6.02
N VAL A 78 -22.46 13.61 -7.25
CA VAL A 78 -23.61 13.58 -8.15
C VAL A 78 -23.18 13.09 -9.51
N ILE A 79 -23.95 12.19 -10.10
CA ILE A 79 -23.93 11.94 -11.54
C ILE A 79 -24.95 12.87 -12.20
N ASP A 80 -24.46 13.72 -13.07
CA ASP A 80 -25.23 14.70 -13.84
C ASP A 80 -25.44 14.16 -15.26
N VAL A 81 -26.69 13.79 -15.58
CA VAL A 81 -27.09 13.24 -16.88
C VAL A 81 -27.76 14.37 -17.67
N ASP A 82 -27.06 14.91 -18.67
CA ASP A 82 -27.52 16.01 -19.50
C ASP A 82 -28.06 15.50 -20.84
N LEU A 83 -29.40 15.44 -20.96
CA LEU A 83 -30.10 14.88 -22.13
C LEU A 83 -30.33 15.88 -23.26
N LYS A 84 -29.87 17.15 -23.14
CA LYS A 84 -30.00 18.15 -24.23
C LYS A 84 -29.26 17.75 -25.51
N VAL A 85 -28.37 16.78 -25.44
CA VAL A 85 -27.68 16.21 -26.60
C VAL A 85 -28.64 15.47 -27.55
N PHE A 86 -29.77 14.99 -27.04
CA PHE A 86 -30.80 14.33 -27.84
C PHE A 86 -31.81 15.37 -28.34
N PRO A 87 -32.11 15.39 -29.67
CA PRO A 87 -32.95 16.42 -30.27
C PRO A 87 -34.43 16.28 -29.91
N THR A 88 -34.89 15.09 -29.57
CA THR A 88 -36.30 14.83 -29.31
C THR A 88 -36.59 14.32 -27.90
N LEU A 89 -37.75 14.62 -27.35
CA LEU A 89 -38.17 14.15 -26.03
C LEU A 89 -38.25 12.60 -25.94
N PRO A 90 -38.77 11.85 -26.95
CA PRO A 90 -38.77 10.41 -26.93
C PRO A 90 -37.37 9.81 -26.86
N GLU A 91 -36.38 10.39 -27.53
CA GLU A 91 -34.98 9.93 -27.45
C GLU A 91 -34.38 10.16 -26.06
N GLN A 92 -34.66 11.31 -25.45
CA GLN A 92 -34.26 11.63 -24.08
C GLN A 92 -34.86 10.64 -23.07
N GLU A 93 -36.14 10.34 -23.20
CA GLU A 93 -36.85 9.39 -22.34
C GLU A 93 -36.37 7.96 -22.55
N ALA A 94 -36.10 7.55 -23.78
CA ALA A 94 -35.57 6.23 -24.10
C ALA A 94 -34.16 6.02 -23.48
N PHE A 95 -33.26 7.00 -23.64
CA PHE A 95 -31.92 6.94 -23.05
C PHE A 95 -31.98 6.87 -21.51
N TRP A 96 -32.80 7.75 -20.90
CA TRP A 96 -32.96 7.74 -19.46
C TRP A 96 -33.53 6.42 -18.95
N LYS A 97 -34.54 5.90 -19.62
CA LYS A 97 -35.12 4.60 -19.21
C LYS A 97 -34.12 3.47 -19.29
N GLU A 98 -33.35 3.40 -20.37
CA GLU A 98 -32.32 2.38 -20.54
C GLU A 98 -31.24 2.47 -19.44
N LEU A 99 -30.74 3.70 -19.19
CA LEU A 99 -29.75 3.92 -18.12
C LEU A 99 -30.33 3.56 -16.74
N TYR A 100 -31.55 4.01 -16.44
CA TYR A 100 -32.21 3.75 -15.16
C TYR A 100 -32.45 2.25 -14.94
N ASP A 101 -33.03 1.57 -15.92
CA ASP A 101 -33.31 0.13 -15.86
C ASP A 101 -32.00 -0.66 -15.65
N TYR A 102 -30.92 -0.22 -16.30
CA TYR A 102 -29.63 -0.85 -16.20
C TYR A 102 -28.97 -0.63 -14.83
N LEU A 103 -29.04 0.56 -14.27
CA LEU A 103 -28.59 0.86 -12.90
C LEU A 103 -29.40 0.07 -11.87
N HIS A 104 -30.72 0.07 -12.03
CA HIS A 104 -31.63 -0.63 -11.11
C HIS A 104 -31.43 -2.15 -11.12
N THR A 105 -31.04 -2.73 -12.26
CA THR A 105 -30.80 -4.18 -12.39
C THR A 105 -29.46 -4.61 -11.78
N ASN A 106 -28.45 -3.74 -11.78
CA ASN A 106 -27.07 -4.11 -11.41
C ASN A 106 -26.64 -3.61 -10.02
N ILE A 107 -27.45 -2.75 -9.39
CA ILE A 107 -27.18 -2.24 -8.03
C ILE A 107 -28.34 -2.66 -7.12
N ASP A 108 -28.04 -3.53 -6.18
CA ASP A 108 -29.00 -3.98 -5.18
C ASP A 108 -29.56 -2.79 -4.39
N ASP A 109 -30.87 -2.80 -4.11
CA ASP A 109 -31.57 -1.74 -3.37
C ASP A 109 -31.37 -0.32 -3.94
N PHE A 110 -31.27 -0.20 -5.27
CA PHE A 110 -31.01 1.07 -5.97
C PHE A 110 -31.88 2.21 -5.49
N ASP A 111 -33.20 2.01 -5.38
CA ASP A 111 -34.18 3.01 -4.93
C ASP A 111 -34.01 3.48 -3.47
N LEU A 112 -33.31 2.71 -2.66
CA LEU A 112 -33.00 3.03 -1.25
C LEU A 112 -31.60 3.65 -1.08
N LYS A 113 -30.80 3.70 -2.13
CA LYS A 113 -29.42 4.21 -2.11
C LYS A 113 -29.27 5.57 -2.78
N PHE A 114 -30.07 5.86 -3.82
CA PHE A 114 -29.88 7.03 -4.67
C PHE A 114 -31.05 8.00 -4.61
N VAL A 115 -30.68 9.28 -4.52
CA VAL A 115 -31.64 10.40 -4.62
C VAL A 115 -31.62 10.90 -6.06
N ILE A 116 -32.77 10.91 -6.75
CA ILE A 116 -32.85 11.26 -8.17
C ILE A 116 -33.85 12.38 -8.36
N TYR A 117 -33.39 13.43 -9.04
CA TYR A 117 -34.24 14.58 -9.44
C TYR A 117 -34.10 14.86 -10.93
N LYS A 118 -35.23 15.18 -11.58
CA LYS A 118 -35.25 15.62 -12.96
C LYS A 118 -34.93 17.12 -13.05
N THR A 119 -34.03 17.47 -13.95
CA THR A 119 -33.59 18.85 -14.14
C THR A 119 -34.61 19.63 -15.04
N LYS A 120 -34.51 20.97 -15.07
CA LYS A 120 -35.35 21.80 -15.88
C LYS A 120 -35.21 21.49 -17.39
N ASN A 121 -34.04 21.03 -17.81
CA ASN A 121 -33.73 20.72 -19.22
C ASN A 121 -33.87 19.22 -19.52
N GLN A 122 -34.79 18.53 -18.84
CA GLN A 122 -35.09 17.10 -19.01
C GLN A 122 -34.01 16.12 -18.59
N GLY A 123 -32.83 16.58 -18.16
CA GLY A 123 -31.75 15.71 -17.60
C GLY A 123 -32.06 15.24 -16.18
N TYR A 124 -31.09 14.53 -15.56
CA TYR A 124 -31.27 13.96 -14.24
C TYR A 124 -30.00 14.11 -13.37
N HIS A 125 -30.21 14.38 -12.08
CA HIS A 125 -29.17 14.30 -11.06
C HIS A 125 -29.37 13.03 -10.23
N ILE A 126 -28.34 12.20 -10.08
CA ILE A 126 -28.30 11.03 -9.21
C ILE A 126 -27.32 11.36 -8.08
N LEU A 127 -27.85 11.57 -6.86
CA LEU A 127 -27.05 12.00 -5.71
C LEU A 127 -26.82 10.85 -4.72
N TYR A 128 -25.63 10.81 -4.16
CA TYR A 128 -25.21 9.86 -3.14
C TYR A 128 -24.05 10.41 -2.33
N LYS A 129 -23.68 9.74 -1.24
CA LYS A 129 -22.43 9.95 -0.50
C LYS A 129 -21.52 8.75 -0.69
N CYS A 130 -20.19 8.97 -0.72
CA CYS A 130 -19.22 7.89 -0.74
C CYS A 130 -17.89 8.35 -0.11
N LYS A 131 -17.20 7.47 0.61
CA LYS A 131 -15.93 7.83 1.27
C LYS A 131 -14.85 8.26 0.29
N THR A 132 -14.80 7.64 -0.89
CA THR A 132 -13.82 7.91 -1.95
C THR A 132 -14.46 8.69 -3.10
N ILE A 133 -14.63 10.00 -2.93
CA ILE A 133 -15.05 10.86 -4.02
C ILE A 133 -13.87 11.60 -4.65
N VAL A 134 -13.98 11.86 -5.96
CA VAL A 134 -12.98 12.60 -6.75
C VAL A 134 -13.51 14.00 -7.14
N GLY A 135 -12.73 14.74 -7.91
CA GLY A 135 -13.20 15.99 -8.54
C GLY A 135 -14.23 15.74 -9.64
N ASN A 136 -14.67 16.83 -10.29
CA ASN A 136 -15.57 16.73 -11.44
C ASN A 136 -14.93 15.95 -12.58
N SER A 137 -15.66 15.03 -13.19
CA SER A 137 -15.15 14.16 -14.26
C SER A 137 -16.14 14.03 -15.39
N LYS A 138 -15.65 14.04 -16.63
CA LYS A 138 -16.42 13.69 -17.82
C LYS A 138 -16.49 12.17 -17.89
N ILE A 139 -17.70 11.61 -17.92
CA ILE A 139 -17.89 10.15 -17.84
C ILE A 139 -18.26 9.56 -19.19
N ALA A 140 -19.22 10.19 -19.90
CA ALA A 140 -19.64 9.70 -21.20
C ALA A 140 -19.96 10.84 -22.16
N LYS A 141 -19.51 10.68 -23.41
CA LYS A 141 -19.76 11.56 -24.54
C LYS A 141 -20.31 10.72 -25.71
N LEU A 142 -21.36 11.19 -26.37
CA LEU A 142 -21.93 10.48 -27.51
C LEU A 142 -21.19 10.79 -28.81
N GLU A 143 -21.33 9.92 -29.80
CA GLU A 143 -20.75 10.07 -31.15
C GLU A 143 -21.21 11.39 -31.80
N GLY A 144 -20.26 12.13 -32.37
CA GLY A 144 -20.55 13.41 -33.06
C GLY A 144 -20.85 14.57 -32.14
N HIS A 145 -20.98 14.41 -30.84
CA HIS A 145 -21.31 15.47 -29.90
C HIS A 145 -20.06 16.08 -29.25
N LYS A 146 -20.05 17.41 -29.04
CA LYS A 146 -18.97 18.12 -28.32
C LYS A 146 -19.15 18.06 -26.82
N GLU A 147 -20.36 17.98 -26.31
CA GLU A 147 -20.72 17.97 -24.88
C GLU A 147 -20.88 16.55 -24.36
N CYS A 148 -20.60 16.38 -23.07
CA CYS A 148 -20.81 15.09 -22.40
C CYS A 148 -22.28 14.89 -22.07
N VAL A 149 -22.76 13.65 -22.23
CA VAL A 149 -24.11 13.27 -21.82
C VAL A 149 -24.15 12.89 -20.34
N ILE A 150 -23.04 12.41 -19.79
CA ILE A 150 -22.94 12.06 -18.37
C ILE A 150 -21.62 12.63 -17.79
N GLU A 151 -21.74 13.38 -16.70
CA GLU A 151 -20.61 13.92 -15.95
C GLU A 151 -20.78 13.61 -14.46
N SER A 152 -19.68 13.60 -13.69
CA SER A 152 -19.75 13.62 -12.23
C SER A 152 -19.47 15.01 -11.69
N ARG A 153 -20.12 15.35 -10.60
CA ARG A 153 -19.86 16.53 -9.77
C ARG A 153 -19.43 16.05 -8.39
N GLY A 154 -18.16 16.13 -8.13
CA GLY A 154 -17.53 15.74 -6.87
C GLY A 154 -16.89 16.93 -6.18
N LYS A 155 -15.68 16.77 -5.64
CA LYS A 155 -14.94 17.87 -4.97
C LYS A 155 -14.73 19.03 -5.93
N GLY A 156 -15.13 20.23 -5.49
CA GLY A 156 -15.00 21.45 -6.29
C GLY A 156 -16.15 21.72 -7.25
N GLY A 157 -17.29 21.02 -7.12
CA GLY A 157 -18.47 21.18 -7.92
C GLY A 157 -19.68 21.67 -7.13
N TYR A 158 -20.75 21.93 -7.86
CA TYR A 158 -22.10 22.12 -7.32
C TYR A 158 -23.14 21.73 -8.36
N VAL A 159 -24.35 21.38 -7.90
CA VAL A 159 -25.50 21.07 -8.75
C VAL A 159 -26.72 21.88 -8.32
N VAL A 160 -27.53 22.35 -9.30
CA VAL A 160 -28.74 23.09 -9.01
C VAL A 160 -29.77 22.17 -8.35
N VAL A 161 -30.48 22.69 -7.35
CA VAL A 161 -31.57 21.97 -6.66
C VAL A 161 -32.88 22.16 -7.46
N TYR A 162 -33.51 21.04 -7.79
CA TYR A 162 -34.77 20.98 -8.50
C TYR A 162 -35.91 20.43 -7.62
N GLU A 163 -37.15 20.60 -8.03
CA GLU A 163 -38.35 20.15 -7.26
C GLU A 163 -38.94 18.84 -7.81
N ASN A 164 -38.62 18.48 -9.05
CA ASN A 164 -39.15 17.30 -9.71
C ASN A 164 -38.43 16.02 -9.26
N LYS A 165 -38.91 15.46 -8.15
CA LYS A 165 -38.37 14.24 -7.54
C LYS A 165 -38.79 13.00 -8.33
N ILE A 166 -37.85 12.10 -8.62
CA ILE A 166 -38.05 10.80 -9.29
C ILE A 166 -37.92 9.64 -8.32
N SER A 167 -36.90 9.68 -7.44
CA SER A 167 -36.61 8.62 -6.45
C SER A 167 -37.58 8.60 -5.29
N LYS A 168 -37.55 7.52 -4.50
CA LYS A 168 -38.27 7.44 -3.22
C LYS A 168 -37.70 8.42 -2.19
N LEU A 169 -36.37 8.57 -2.15
CA LEU A 169 -35.63 9.41 -1.21
C LEU A 169 -35.66 10.90 -1.62
N ASP A 170 -35.56 11.80 -0.63
CA ASP A 170 -35.43 13.25 -0.80
C ASP A 170 -33.96 13.69 -0.60
N TYR A 171 -33.62 14.94 -0.98
CA TYR A 171 -32.28 15.52 -0.74
C TYR A 171 -31.84 15.44 0.74
N THR A 172 -32.77 15.46 1.68
CA THR A 172 -32.48 15.32 3.13
C THR A 172 -32.09 13.89 3.53
N GLU A 173 -32.25 12.93 2.63
CA GLU A 173 -32.10 11.49 2.86
C GLU A 173 -30.96 10.87 2.02
N ILE A 174 -30.00 11.68 1.53
CA ILE A 174 -28.89 11.18 0.70
C ILE A 174 -28.09 10.14 1.49
N GLN A 175 -28.07 8.90 0.98
CA GLN A 175 -27.43 7.75 1.61
C GLN A 175 -25.93 7.68 1.30
N GLU A 176 -25.16 7.07 2.21
CA GLU A 176 -23.78 6.68 1.95
C GLU A 176 -23.77 5.29 1.30
N ILE A 177 -23.27 5.21 0.06
CA ILE A 177 -23.14 3.96 -0.69
C ILE A 177 -21.74 3.38 -0.53
N THR A 178 -21.59 2.08 -0.82
CA THR A 178 -20.30 1.40 -0.82
C THR A 178 -19.44 1.85 -2.01
N GLU A 179 -18.11 1.70 -1.89
CA GLU A 179 -17.20 1.93 -3.02
C GLU A 179 -17.52 1.01 -4.20
N ARG A 180 -17.99 -0.20 -3.94
CA ARG A 180 -18.45 -1.17 -4.95
C ARG A 180 -19.66 -0.64 -5.72
N ASP A 181 -20.70 -0.15 -5.03
CA ASP A 181 -21.89 0.40 -5.69
C ASP A 181 -21.53 1.64 -6.53
N ARG A 182 -20.66 2.51 -6.00
CA ARG A 182 -20.15 3.66 -6.75
C ARG A 182 -19.38 3.23 -8.01
N GLN A 183 -18.53 2.21 -7.90
CA GLN A 183 -17.79 1.70 -9.06
C GLN A 183 -18.73 1.13 -10.11
N ILE A 184 -19.73 0.34 -9.73
CA ILE A 184 -20.76 -0.18 -10.64
C ILE A 184 -21.52 0.96 -11.33
N LEU A 185 -21.96 1.96 -10.57
CA LEU A 185 -22.63 3.15 -11.10
C LEU A 185 -21.77 3.85 -12.17
N TRP A 186 -20.50 4.10 -11.86
CA TRP A 186 -19.58 4.76 -12.77
C TRP A 186 -19.25 3.92 -14.01
N ASP A 187 -19.08 2.62 -13.87
CA ASP A 187 -18.78 1.73 -14.97
C ASP A 187 -19.98 1.62 -15.93
N ILE A 188 -21.20 1.57 -15.40
CA ILE A 188 -22.42 1.63 -16.20
C ILE A 188 -22.50 2.96 -16.96
N CYS A 189 -22.30 4.10 -16.29
CA CYS A 189 -22.29 5.40 -16.95
C CYS A 189 -21.25 5.51 -18.07
N ARG A 190 -20.05 4.91 -17.89
CA ARG A 190 -18.98 4.87 -18.89
C ARG A 190 -19.30 4.02 -20.11
N THR A 191 -20.28 3.11 -20.04
CA THR A 191 -20.67 2.30 -21.22
C THR A 191 -21.25 3.15 -22.34
N TYR A 192 -21.74 4.35 -22.03
CA TYR A 192 -22.29 5.30 -22.98
C TYR A 192 -21.25 6.26 -23.57
N ASP A 193 -19.97 6.14 -23.21
CA ASP A 193 -18.92 7.00 -23.76
C ASP A 193 -18.51 6.55 -25.16
N TYR A 194 -18.67 7.41 -26.16
CA TYR A 194 -18.23 7.13 -27.52
C TYR A 194 -16.73 7.34 -27.66
N VAL A 195 -16.06 6.26 -28.07
CA VAL A 195 -14.65 6.30 -28.50
C VAL A 195 -14.66 6.13 -30.03
N GLU A 196 -14.09 7.08 -30.77
CA GLU A 196 -13.99 6.98 -32.22
C GLU A 196 -13.47 5.60 -32.63
N PRO A 197 -14.16 4.88 -33.57
CA PRO A 197 -13.65 3.63 -34.10
C PRO A 197 -12.33 3.95 -34.81
N GLN A 198 -11.22 3.54 -34.24
CA GLN A 198 -10.02 3.35 -35.02
C GLN A 198 -10.27 2.18 -35.96
N GLU A 199 -9.83 2.31 -37.23
CA GLU A 199 -9.94 1.30 -38.28
C GLU A 199 -9.80 -0.11 -37.72
N GLU A 200 -10.66 -1.04 -38.15
CA GLU A 200 -10.84 -2.43 -37.68
C GLU A 200 -10.01 -2.79 -36.47
N ILE A 201 -10.67 -2.90 -35.29
CA ILE A 201 -9.99 -3.30 -34.05
C ILE A 201 -9.47 -4.72 -34.19
N ILE A 202 -8.34 -4.87 -34.89
CA ILE A 202 -7.54 -6.08 -34.82
C ILE A 202 -6.84 -6.01 -33.47
N PRO A 203 -7.13 -6.92 -32.52
CA PRO A 203 -6.44 -6.94 -31.23
C PRO A 203 -4.93 -7.05 -31.48
N THR A 204 -4.18 -6.02 -31.20
CA THR A 204 -2.73 -6.05 -31.36
C THR A 204 -2.15 -7.11 -30.45
N LYS A 205 -1.43 -8.08 -31.05
CA LYS A 205 -0.61 -9.04 -30.30
C LYS A 205 0.35 -8.24 -29.41
N LYS A 206 0.47 -8.62 -28.14
CA LYS A 206 1.53 -8.12 -27.27
C LYS A 206 2.87 -8.30 -27.98
N PRO A 207 3.83 -7.34 -27.87
CA PRO A 207 5.20 -7.59 -28.25
C PRO A 207 5.68 -8.84 -27.51
N ALA A 208 6.28 -9.77 -28.22
CA ALA A 208 6.85 -10.98 -27.63
C ALA A 208 7.89 -10.57 -26.58
N THR A 209 7.69 -10.97 -25.34
CA THR A 209 8.67 -10.76 -24.27
C THR A 209 9.89 -11.61 -24.64
N ILE A 210 11.04 -10.96 -24.87
CA ILE A 210 12.30 -11.68 -25.13
C ILE A 210 12.81 -12.18 -23.79
N TYR A 211 12.67 -13.48 -23.56
CA TYR A 211 13.24 -14.13 -22.37
C TYR A 211 14.72 -14.49 -22.63
N PRO A 212 15.59 -14.40 -21.61
CA PRO A 212 16.97 -14.87 -21.73
C PRO A 212 16.99 -16.36 -22.07
N SER A 213 17.87 -16.77 -22.95
CA SER A 213 17.90 -18.04 -23.67
C SER A 213 18.14 -19.33 -22.84
N ASN A 214 18.16 -19.27 -21.51
CA ASN A 214 18.56 -20.40 -20.64
C ASN A 214 17.48 -20.93 -19.69
N GLU A 215 16.31 -20.31 -19.61
CA GLU A 215 15.20 -20.80 -18.76
C GLU A 215 14.03 -21.26 -19.63
N GLY A 216 13.66 -22.56 -19.52
CA GLY A 216 12.51 -23.09 -20.23
C GLY A 216 11.22 -22.41 -19.79
N ILE A 217 10.40 -21.95 -20.74
CA ILE A 217 9.08 -21.37 -20.49
C ILE A 217 8.02 -22.48 -20.46
N THR A 218 7.07 -22.38 -19.51
CA THR A 218 5.96 -23.35 -19.45
C THR A 218 4.97 -23.16 -20.60
N PRO A 219 4.27 -24.23 -21.08
CA PRO A 219 3.30 -24.12 -22.18
C PRO A 219 2.21 -23.07 -21.92
N TRP A 220 1.73 -22.93 -20.68
CA TRP A 220 0.69 -21.97 -20.33
C TRP A 220 1.19 -20.52 -20.23
N GLN A 221 2.44 -20.31 -19.79
CA GLN A 221 3.06 -18.98 -19.81
C GLN A 221 3.25 -18.52 -21.26
N ASP A 222 3.88 -19.37 -22.07
CA ASP A 222 4.11 -19.10 -23.48
C ASP A 222 2.80 -18.87 -24.25
N TYR A 223 1.75 -19.62 -23.91
CA TYR A 223 0.42 -19.46 -24.49
C TYR A 223 -0.22 -18.13 -24.08
N ASN A 224 -0.19 -17.76 -22.79
CA ASN A 224 -0.74 -16.50 -22.32
C ASN A 224 -0.02 -15.28 -22.94
N ASP A 225 1.27 -15.39 -23.19
CA ASP A 225 2.05 -14.30 -23.77
C ASP A 225 1.88 -14.15 -25.30
N LYS A 226 1.65 -15.26 -25.99
CA LYS A 226 1.56 -15.29 -27.46
C LYS A 226 0.14 -15.27 -28.00
N THR A 227 -0.87 -15.60 -27.18
CA THR A 227 -2.25 -15.80 -27.64
C THR A 227 -3.13 -14.64 -27.22
N ASN A 228 -3.88 -14.12 -28.19
CA ASN A 228 -4.93 -13.19 -27.90
C ASN A 228 -6.16 -13.94 -27.39
N ILE A 229 -6.73 -13.50 -26.26
CA ILE A 229 -7.91 -14.18 -25.69
C ILE A 229 -9.11 -14.19 -26.66
N PHE A 230 -9.22 -13.21 -27.56
CA PHE A 230 -10.28 -13.17 -28.57
C PHE A 230 -10.18 -14.31 -29.60
N ASP A 231 -8.99 -14.88 -29.82
CA ASP A 231 -8.84 -16.07 -30.67
C ASP A 231 -9.50 -17.31 -30.03
N ILE A 232 -9.79 -17.24 -28.73
CA ILE A 232 -10.44 -18.33 -27.98
C ILE A 232 -11.93 -18.06 -27.80
N ILE A 233 -12.29 -16.84 -27.41
CA ILE A 233 -13.65 -16.48 -26.99
C ILE A 233 -14.48 -15.83 -28.11
N GLY A 234 -13.92 -15.58 -29.31
CA GLY A 234 -14.60 -14.85 -30.40
C GLY A 234 -15.91 -15.48 -30.85
N ASP A 235 -16.06 -16.80 -30.73
CA ASP A 235 -17.34 -17.51 -31.03
C ASP A 235 -18.39 -17.33 -29.92
N ASP A 236 -17.95 -16.99 -28.70
CA ASP A 236 -18.82 -16.89 -27.52
C ASP A 236 -19.25 -15.43 -27.26
N PHE A 237 -18.40 -14.46 -27.66
CA PHE A 237 -18.57 -13.04 -27.37
C PHE A 237 -18.24 -12.16 -28.58
N LYS A 238 -19.00 -11.10 -28.78
CA LYS A 238 -18.65 -9.98 -29.67
C LYS A 238 -18.07 -8.81 -28.88
N ILE A 239 -17.13 -8.09 -29.49
CA ILE A 239 -16.63 -6.83 -28.96
C ILE A 239 -17.69 -5.76 -29.24
N VAL A 240 -18.16 -5.10 -28.18
CA VAL A 240 -19.15 -4.00 -28.30
C VAL A 240 -18.43 -2.67 -28.46
N LYS A 241 -17.34 -2.46 -27.68
CA LYS A 241 -16.68 -1.16 -27.59
C LYS A 241 -15.27 -1.32 -27.00
N LYS A 242 -14.36 -0.44 -27.39
CA LYS A 242 -13.03 -0.26 -26.73
C LYS A 242 -13.08 0.95 -25.84
N ILE A 243 -12.63 0.82 -24.59
CA ILE A 243 -12.37 1.91 -23.64
C ILE A 243 -10.85 1.95 -23.38
N SER A 244 -10.34 3.02 -22.77
CA SER A 244 -8.89 3.26 -22.64
C SER A 244 -8.07 2.06 -22.14
N LYS A 245 -8.63 1.21 -21.27
CA LYS A 245 -7.92 0.08 -20.65
C LYS A 245 -8.53 -1.30 -20.91
N HIS A 246 -9.69 -1.39 -21.55
CA HIS A 246 -10.34 -2.67 -21.79
C HIS A 246 -11.31 -2.63 -22.97
N TYR A 247 -11.63 -3.81 -23.50
CA TYR A 247 -12.72 -4.03 -24.46
C TYR A 247 -13.96 -4.46 -23.68
N ILE A 248 -15.12 -3.89 -24.01
CA ILE A 248 -16.41 -4.37 -23.53
C ILE A 248 -16.83 -5.52 -24.44
N ILE A 249 -17.19 -6.66 -23.85
CA ILE A 249 -17.63 -7.84 -24.56
C ILE A 249 -19.05 -8.20 -24.19
N LEU A 250 -19.81 -8.66 -25.20
CA LEU A 250 -21.18 -9.11 -25.06
C LEU A 250 -21.33 -10.52 -25.57
N ARG A 251 -21.88 -11.42 -24.75
CA ARG A 251 -22.19 -12.79 -25.13
C ARG A 251 -23.20 -12.81 -26.29
N HIS A 252 -22.99 -13.70 -27.27
CA HIS A 252 -23.96 -13.89 -28.35
C HIS A 252 -25.31 -14.34 -27.78
N GLY A 253 -26.39 -13.68 -28.24
CA GLY A 253 -27.75 -13.93 -27.77
C GLY A 253 -28.12 -13.35 -26.41
N ALA A 254 -27.25 -12.53 -25.81
CA ALA A 254 -27.61 -11.79 -24.59
C ALA A 254 -28.55 -10.64 -24.87
N THR A 255 -29.47 -10.38 -23.95
CA THR A 255 -30.37 -9.22 -23.95
C THR A 255 -29.79 -8.01 -23.23
N SER A 256 -28.66 -8.18 -22.52
CA SER A 256 -27.91 -7.13 -21.82
C SER A 256 -27.02 -6.36 -22.79
N THR A 257 -26.57 -5.17 -22.41
CA THR A 257 -25.67 -4.32 -23.21
C THR A 257 -24.20 -4.75 -23.12
N GLN A 258 -23.82 -5.53 -22.11
CA GLN A 258 -22.47 -6.09 -21.91
C GLN A 258 -22.52 -7.35 -21.08
N SER A 259 -21.51 -8.20 -21.22
CA SER A 259 -21.36 -9.43 -20.42
C SER A 259 -20.06 -9.47 -19.63
N GLY A 260 -19.09 -8.61 -19.96
CA GLY A 260 -17.80 -8.54 -19.31
C GLY A 260 -16.80 -7.61 -19.99
N TYR A 261 -15.55 -7.69 -19.56
CA TYR A 261 -14.42 -6.93 -20.09
C TYR A 261 -13.25 -7.83 -20.46
N VAL A 262 -12.45 -7.40 -21.43
CA VAL A 262 -11.10 -7.92 -21.68
C VAL A 262 -10.10 -6.81 -21.49
N TYR A 263 -9.21 -6.95 -20.52
CA TYR A 263 -8.20 -5.96 -20.21
C TYR A 263 -7.08 -5.95 -21.25
N ILE A 264 -6.73 -4.76 -21.77
CA ILE A 264 -5.73 -4.59 -22.83
C ILE A 264 -4.33 -4.95 -22.32
N ASP A 265 -4.00 -4.53 -21.10
CA ASP A 265 -2.67 -4.70 -20.51
C ASP A 265 -2.35 -6.16 -20.18
N SER A 266 -3.31 -6.89 -19.60
CA SER A 266 -3.10 -8.28 -19.15
C SER A 266 -3.58 -9.32 -20.16
N GLY A 267 -4.42 -8.94 -21.12
CA GLY A 267 -5.09 -9.88 -22.03
C GLY A 267 -6.07 -10.82 -21.31
N CYS A 268 -6.47 -10.49 -20.08
CA CYS A 268 -7.39 -11.31 -19.29
C CYS A 268 -8.83 -10.84 -19.45
N MET A 269 -9.78 -11.78 -19.32
CA MET A 269 -11.22 -11.53 -19.35
C MET A 269 -11.79 -11.50 -17.93
N TYR A 270 -12.76 -10.63 -17.70
CA TYR A 270 -13.59 -10.61 -16.48
C TYR A 270 -15.07 -10.59 -16.89
N LEU A 271 -15.87 -11.51 -16.35
CA LEU A 271 -17.28 -11.66 -16.69
C LEU A 271 -18.20 -11.37 -15.51
N PHE A 272 -19.32 -10.68 -15.76
CA PHE A 272 -20.43 -10.53 -14.81
C PHE A 272 -21.56 -11.53 -15.11
N SER A 273 -21.65 -11.98 -16.36
CA SER A 273 -22.73 -12.85 -16.83
C SER A 273 -22.55 -14.27 -16.29
N THR A 274 -23.59 -14.82 -15.67
CA THR A 274 -23.63 -16.21 -15.17
C THR A 274 -24.03 -17.22 -16.25
N GLY A 275 -24.52 -16.77 -17.39
CA GLY A 275 -25.00 -17.65 -18.49
C GLY A 275 -23.92 -18.06 -19.49
N THR A 276 -22.68 -18.24 -19.06
CA THR A 276 -21.54 -18.65 -19.90
C THR A 276 -20.89 -19.93 -19.35
N ILE A 277 -20.06 -20.60 -20.16
CA ILE A 277 -19.24 -21.73 -19.70
C ILE A 277 -18.09 -21.28 -18.80
N TYR A 278 -17.77 -20.00 -18.81
CA TYR A 278 -16.68 -19.40 -18.04
C TYR A 278 -17.18 -18.95 -16.68
N PRO A 279 -16.35 -19.04 -15.61
CA PRO A 279 -16.73 -18.56 -14.29
C PRO A 279 -16.91 -17.04 -14.28
N ASN A 280 -17.98 -16.58 -13.63
CA ASN A 280 -18.24 -15.16 -13.39
C ASN A 280 -17.42 -14.63 -12.19
N GLU A 281 -17.26 -13.31 -12.12
CA GLU A 281 -16.59 -12.57 -11.03
C GLU A 281 -15.14 -13.01 -10.76
N LYS A 282 -14.46 -13.54 -11.79
CA LYS A 282 -13.05 -13.93 -11.74
C LYS A 282 -12.30 -13.45 -12.96
N LEU A 283 -11.00 -13.16 -12.75
CA LEU A 283 -10.09 -12.85 -13.85
C LEU A 283 -9.67 -14.16 -14.53
N ILE A 284 -9.87 -14.22 -15.85
CA ILE A 284 -9.64 -15.43 -16.67
C ILE A 284 -8.53 -15.11 -17.68
N THR A 285 -7.43 -15.84 -17.63
CA THR A 285 -6.32 -15.73 -18.58
C THR A 285 -6.64 -16.46 -19.90
N PRO A 286 -5.91 -16.18 -21.00
CA PRO A 286 -6.07 -16.94 -22.25
C PRO A 286 -5.94 -18.45 -22.05
N PHE A 287 -4.97 -18.91 -21.25
CA PHE A 287 -4.84 -20.35 -20.94
C PHE A 287 -6.03 -20.92 -20.17
N GLN A 288 -6.57 -20.17 -19.21
CA GLN A 288 -7.76 -20.60 -18.48
C GLN A 288 -8.99 -20.66 -19.37
N ALA A 289 -9.17 -19.67 -20.26
CA ALA A 289 -10.25 -19.69 -21.24
C ALA A 289 -10.13 -20.89 -22.19
N TYR A 290 -8.92 -21.17 -22.69
CA TYR A 290 -8.61 -22.32 -23.50
C TYR A 290 -8.93 -23.64 -22.78
N THR A 291 -8.50 -23.77 -21.53
CA THR A 291 -8.72 -24.95 -20.70
C THR A 291 -10.23 -25.23 -20.49
N ILE A 292 -10.99 -24.17 -20.20
CA ILE A 292 -12.44 -24.29 -20.00
C ILE A 292 -13.14 -24.69 -21.30
N LYS A 293 -12.83 -24.02 -22.40
CA LYS A 293 -13.51 -24.21 -23.68
C LYS A 293 -13.20 -25.56 -24.30
N TYR A 294 -11.93 -25.98 -24.34
CA TYR A 294 -11.49 -27.16 -25.11
C TYR A 294 -11.21 -28.37 -24.24
N HIS A 295 -10.95 -28.20 -22.95
CA HIS A 295 -10.59 -29.31 -22.05
C HIS A 295 -11.49 -29.39 -20.81
N LYS A 296 -12.67 -28.74 -20.82
CA LYS A 296 -13.68 -28.80 -19.73
C LYS A 296 -13.10 -28.54 -18.33
N GLY A 297 -12.05 -27.73 -18.24
CA GLY A 297 -11.39 -27.40 -16.99
C GLY A 297 -10.22 -28.30 -16.60
N ASP A 298 -9.82 -29.26 -17.43
CA ASP A 298 -8.61 -30.07 -17.19
C ASP A 298 -7.36 -29.35 -17.62
N TYR A 299 -6.68 -28.74 -16.64
CA TYR A 299 -5.45 -27.96 -16.83
C TYR A 299 -4.26 -28.83 -17.26
N THR A 300 -4.22 -30.09 -16.86
CA THR A 300 -3.14 -31.03 -17.20
C THR A 300 -3.22 -31.47 -18.66
N ALA A 301 -4.41 -31.86 -19.10
CA ALA A 301 -4.66 -32.16 -20.49
C ALA A 301 -4.42 -30.97 -21.41
N SER A 302 -4.84 -29.79 -20.97
CA SER A 302 -4.66 -28.52 -21.68
C SER A 302 -3.18 -28.14 -21.84
N ALA A 303 -2.38 -28.23 -20.78
CA ALA A 303 -0.95 -27.94 -20.83
C ALA A 303 -0.20 -28.94 -21.75
N LYS A 304 -0.58 -30.23 -21.73
CA LYS A 304 -0.01 -31.25 -22.60
C LYS A 304 -0.36 -31.00 -24.07
N ASP A 305 -1.61 -30.62 -24.34
CA ASP A 305 -2.07 -30.27 -25.68
C ASP A 305 -1.33 -29.06 -26.25
N LEU A 306 -1.19 -27.99 -25.45
CA LEU A 306 -0.41 -26.79 -25.83
C LEU A 306 1.07 -27.10 -26.06
N TYR A 307 1.67 -27.97 -25.24
CA TYR A 307 3.03 -28.43 -25.47
C TYR A 307 3.17 -29.17 -26.83
N ASN A 308 2.22 -30.03 -27.17
CA ASN A 308 2.20 -30.72 -28.46
C ASN A 308 1.97 -29.78 -29.65
N LYS A 309 1.32 -28.63 -29.41
CA LYS A 309 1.13 -27.53 -30.37
C LYS A 309 2.33 -26.58 -30.46
N GLY A 310 3.42 -26.88 -29.74
CA GLY A 310 4.68 -26.12 -29.81
C GLY A 310 4.78 -24.94 -28.86
N PHE A 311 3.89 -24.83 -27.88
CA PHE A 311 4.00 -23.84 -26.82
C PHE A 311 4.89 -24.36 -25.69
N GLY A 312 5.73 -23.47 -25.17
CA GLY A 312 6.71 -23.80 -24.14
C GLY A 312 8.01 -24.38 -24.71
N SER A 313 9.04 -24.37 -23.92
CA SER A 313 10.32 -24.99 -24.25
C SER A 313 10.67 -26.03 -23.19
N ARG A 314 11.32 -27.13 -23.63
CA ARG A 314 11.82 -28.13 -22.68
C ARG A 314 12.82 -27.43 -21.73
N ARG A 315 12.53 -27.43 -20.44
CA ARG A 315 13.58 -27.22 -19.43
C ARG A 315 14.62 -28.33 -19.66
N VAL A 316 15.79 -27.97 -20.15
CA VAL A 316 16.92 -28.86 -20.08
C VAL A 316 17.30 -28.88 -18.61
N TYR A 317 16.71 -29.81 -17.88
CA TYR A 317 17.29 -30.20 -16.60
C TYR A 317 18.68 -30.74 -16.96
N LYS A 318 19.72 -29.92 -16.88
CA LYS A 318 21.01 -30.44 -16.49
C LYS A 318 20.68 -31.19 -15.19
N LYS A 319 20.84 -32.50 -15.24
CA LYS A 319 20.84 -33.33 -14.06
C LYS A 319 21.95 -32.78 -13.17
N THR A 320 21.61 -31.80 -12.35
CA THR A 320 22.40 -31.40 -11.21
C THR A 320 22.16 -32.48 -10.18
N THR A 321 22.78 -33.63 -10.45
CA THR A 321 23.23 -34.55 -9.44
C THR A 321 24.29 -33.74 -8.71
N GLU A 322 23.97 -33.22 -7.55
CA GLU A 322 24.80 -32.38 -6.69
C GLU A 322 24.25 -30.96 -6.51
N ILE A 323 23.08 -30.79 -5.91
CA ILE A 323 22.80 -29.85 -4.85
C ILE A 323 21.85 -30.59 -3.90
N LYS A 324 22.27 -31.71 -3.40
CA LYS A 324 21.83 -32.30 -2.15
C LYS A 324 22.95 -32.18 -1.13
N GLU A 325 23.54 -31.02 -1.01
CA GLU A 325 24.08 -30.62 0.27
C GLU A 325 23.03 -29.81 0.98
N THR A 326 22.30 -30.56 1.73
CA THR A 326 21.47 -30.18 2.84
C THR A 326 22.18 -29.06 3.58
N ILE A 327 21.69 -27.82 3.39
CA ILE A 327 21.86 -26.81 4.42
C ILE A 327 21.14 -27.40 5.62
N LYS A 328 21.86 -28.18 6.43
CA LYS A 328 21.43 -28.54 7.76
C LYS A 328 21.39 -27.24 8.54
N VAL A 329 20.25 -26.54 8.46
CA VAL A 329 19.86 -25.66 9.54
C VAL A 329 19.71 -26.57 10.72
N ASN A 330 20.73 -26.60 11.58
CA ASN A 330 20.61 -27.23 12.88
C ASN A 330 19.35 -26.64 13.50
N GLN A 331 18.35 -27.48 13.77
CA GLN A 331 17.07 -27.13 14.35
C GLN A 331 17.18 -26.80 15.85
N ASP A 332 18.39 -26.57 16.37
CA ASP A 332 18.57 -25.96 17.67
C ASP A 332 18.14 -24.48 17.55
N GLN A 333 17.00 -24.21 18.10
CA GLN A 333 16.24 -22.97 18.21
C GLN A 333 17.06 -21.71 17.91
N LEU A 334 16.93 -21.20 16.70
CA LEU A 334 17.52 -19.94 16.29
C LEU A 334 16.73 -18.79 16.91
N LEU A 335 17.07 -18.39 18.12
CA LEU A 335 16.45 -17.29 18.85
C LEU A 335 17.19 -15.98 18.62
N PHE A 336 16.45 -14.88 18.64
CA PHE A 336 17.03 -13.54 18.63
C PHE A 336 18.03 -13.37 19.78
N PRO A 337 19.24 -12.87 19.52
CA PRO A 337 20.28 -12.73 20.55
C PRO A 337 19.98 -11.56 21.48
N ILE A 338 19.02 -11.72 22.38
CA ILE A 338 18.52 -10.69 23.29
C ILE A 338 19.62 -10.06 24.19
N ASP A 339 20.68 -10.81 24.45
CA ASP A 339 21.84 -10.40 25.24
C ASP A 339 22.70 -9.30 24.57
N ILE A 340 22.37 -8.89 23.37
CA ILE A 340 22.94 -7.66 22.78
C ILE A 340 22.46 -6.39 23.50
N PHE A 341 21.28 -6.44 24.11
CA PHE A 341 20.69 -5.32 24.84
C PHE A 341 21.15 -5.28 26.32
N PRO A 342 21.08 -4.11 26.96
CA PRO A 342 21.18 -3.97 28.41
C PRO A 342 20.18 -4.87 29.15
N LYS A 343 20.56 -5.28 30.35
CA LYS A 343 19.83 -6.30 31.14
C LYS A 343 18.36 -5.91 31.40
N GLU A 344 18.10 -4.67 31.69
CA GLU A 344 16.73 -4.20 31.97
C GLU A 344 15.82 -4.28 30.73
N ILE A 345 16.35 -4.05 29.52
CA ILE A 345 15.63 -4.24 28.26
C ILE A 345 15.37 -5.72 28.03
N GLN A 346 16.36 -6.59 28.32
CA GLN A 346 16.17 -8.04 28.24
C GLN A 346 15.04 -8.49 29.18
N GLU A 347 15.02 -8.03 30.42
CA GLU A 347 14.00 -8.36 31.43
C GLU A 347 12.60 -7.92 30.94
N TYR A 348 12.46 -6.72 30.40
CA TYR A 348 11.20 -6.26 29.83
C TYR A 348 10.71 -7.17 28.69
N ILE A 349 11.57 -7.51 27.74
CA ILE A 349 11.21 -8.37 26.59
C ILE A 349 10.85 -9.77 27.06
N ILE A 350 11.59 -10.32 28.02
CA ILE A 350 11.32 -11.65 28.62
C ILE A 350 9.97 -11.64 29.33
N GLU A 351 9.67 -10.61 30.12
CA GLU A 351 8.40 -10.51 30.83
C GLU A 351 7.21 -10.38 29.86
N CYS A 352 7.35 -9.58 28.79
CA CYS A 352 6.35 -9.53 27.71
C CYS A 352 6.13 -10.90 27.04
N ASN A 353 7.19 -11.65 26.81
CA ASN A 353 7.08 -13.00 26.26
C ASN A 353 6.32 -13.95 27.21
N GLN A 354 6.62 -13.89 28.51
CA GLN A 354 6.05 -14.79 29.53
C GLN A 354 4.61 -14.43 29.92
N THR A 355 4.15 -13.21 29.66
CA THR A 355 2.83 -12.72 30.12
C THR A 355 1.89 -12.38 28.98
N LEU A 356 2.41 -11.88 27.85
CA LEU A 356 1.62 -11.39 26.72
C LEU A 356 1.79 -12.25 25.47
N ASP A 357 2.41 -13.43 25.60
CA ASP A 357 2.67 -14.38 24.51
C ASP A 357 3.33 -13.70 23.27
N SER A 358 4.17 -12.68 23.54
CA SER A 358 4.83 -11.88 22.52
C SER A 358 6.17 -12.49 22.13
N SER A 359 6.44 -12.63 20.83
CA SER A 359 7.70 -13.21 20.35
C SER A 359 8.91 -12.36 20.69
N ILE A 360 9.92 -12.97 21.32
CA ILE A 360 11.23 -12.34 21.60
C ILE A 360 11.86 -11.84 20.31
N ASP A 361 11.80 -12.61 19.22
CA ASP A 361 12.35 -12.25 17.91
C ASP A 361 11.68 -11.00 17.33
N TYR A 362 10.34 -10.95 17.37
CA TYR A 362 9.59 -9.79 16.88
C TYR A 362 9.86 -8.54 17.72
N MET A 363 9.92 -8.70 19.04
CA MET A 363 10.20 -7.58 19.95
C MET A 363 11.64 -7.11 19.83
N GLY A 364 12.63 -8.01 19.76
CA GLY A 364 14.03 -7.66 19.60
C GLY A 364 14.31 -6.88 18.31
N CYS A 365 13.73 -7.33 17.19
CA CYS A 365 13.80 -6.63 15.92
C CYS A 365 13.10 -5.26 15.96
N SER A 366 11.96 -5.16 16.62
CA SER A 366 11.22 -3.89 16.80
C SER A 366 12.01 -2.92 17.68
N MET A 367 12.73 -3.41 18.70
CA MET A 367 13.59 -2.60 19.55
C MET A 367 14.76 -2.00 18.76
N LEU A 368 15.40 -2.76 17.87
CA LEU A 368 16.45 -2.23 16.99
C LEU A 368 15.92 -1.11 16.10
N TRP A 369 14.74 -1.30 15.51
CA TRP A 369 14.10 -0.27 14.70
C TRP A 369 13.76 0.99 15.52
N LEU A 370 13.21 0.80 16.72
CA LEU A 370 12.88 1.90 17.64
C LEU A 370 14.12 2.71 18.00
N ILE A 371 15.24 2.04 18.38
CA ILE A 371 16.52 2.71 18.66
C ILE A 371 17.01 3.46 17.41
N SER A 372 16.91 2.84 16.22
CA SER A 372 17.27 3.49 14.94
C SER A 372 16.47 4.77 14.70
N VAL A 373 15.15 4.76 14.93
CA VAL A 373 14.30 5.97 14.80
C VAL A 373 14.69 7.05 15.81
N ILE A 374 14.98 6.69 17.05
CA ILE A 374 15.39 7.64 18.11
C ILE A 374 16.75 8.26 17.78
N VAL A 375 17.75 7.45 17.47
CA VAL A 375 19.09 7.91 17.09
C VAL A 375 19.02 8.76 15.81
N GLY A 376 18.32 8.25 14.81
CA GLY A 376 18.11 8.97 13.56
C GLY A 376 19.41 9.35 12.87
N ASN A 377 19.41 10.52 12.25
CA ASN A 377 20.55 11.12 11.58
C ASN A 377 21.47 11.95 12.48
N SER A 378 21.34 11.82 13.83
CA SER A 378 22.19 12.54 14.79
C SER A 378 23.62 11.98 14.88
N MET A 379 23.81 10.72 14.52
CA MET A 379 25.07 10.01 14.63
C MET A 379 25.39 9.17 13.38
N GLN A 380 26.68 9.06 13.08
CA GLN A 380 27.22 8.19 12.05
C GLN A 380 28.48 7.48 12.57
N ILE A 381 28.83 6.33 12.01
CA ILE A 381 30.06 5.62 12.31
C ILE A 381 31.05 5.76 11.17
N GLU A 382 32.29 6.18 11.45
CA GLU A 382 33.42 6.09 10.53
C GLU A 382 34.04 4.69 10.63
N VAL A 383 33.67 3.82 9.71
CA VAL A 383 34.19 2.46 9.64
C VAL A 383 35.68 2.50 9.23
N LYS A 384 35.96 3.36 8.27
CA LYS A 384 37.27 3.60 7.69
C LYS A 384 37.27 5.02 7.11
N LYS A 385 38.41 5.70 7.04
CA LYS A 385 38.49 7.03 6.45
C LYS A 385 37.86 7.06 5.05
N GLY A 386 36.81 7.86 4.91
CA GLY A 386 36.02 7.94 3.67
C GLY A 386 34.87 6.91 3.55
N TRP A 387 34.66 6.06 4.55
CA TRP A 387 33.50 5.15 4.62
C TRP A 387 32.73 5.39 5.91
N TYR A 388 31.55 5.97 5.74
CA TYR A 388 30.62 6.31 6.82
C TYR A 388 29.31 5.53 6.68
N GLU A 389 28.75 5.06 7.79
CA GLU A 389 27.43 4.44 7.84
C GLU A 389 26.55 5.17 8.86
N MET A 390 25.27 5.37 8.54
CA MET A 390 24.23 5.78 9.47
C MET A 390 23.37 4.59 9.83
N ALA A 391 22.85 4.53 11.05
CA ALA A 391 22.13 3.37 11.58
C ALA A 391 20.70 3.20 11.02
N ASN A 392 20.49 3.46 9.74
CA ASN A 392 19.23 3.26 9.05
C ASN A 392 18.99 1.77 8.79
N ILE A 393 17.94 1.18 9.37
CA ILE A 393 17.63 -0.25 9.25
C ILE A 393 16.23 -0.49 8.71
N TRP A 394 16.09 -1.53 7.91
CA TRP A 394 14.82 -2.00 7.37
C TRP A 394 14.53 -3.40 7.86
N VAL A 395 13.38 -3.59 8.50
CA VAL A 395 13.03 -4.84 9.19
C VAL A 395 11.67 -5.35 8.71
N ALA A 396 11.63 -6.61 8.34
CA ALA A 396 10.38 -7.32 8.06
C ALA A 396 10.16 -8.46 9.07
N VAL A 397 9.05 -8.36 9.78
CA VAL A 397 8.59 -9.36 10.75
C VAL A 397 7.72 -10.37 9.99
N VAL A 398 8.28 -11.56 9.74
CA VAL A 398 7.64 -12.59 8.92
C VAL A 398 6.86 -13.55 9.81
N GLY A 399 5.58 -13.76 9.50
CA GLY A 399 4.74 -14.70 10.23
C GLY A 399 3.34 -14.78 9.65
N ARG A 400 2.64 -15.88 9.92
CA ARG A 400 1.24 -16.04 9.51
C ARG A 400 0.32 -15.06 10.25
N ALA A 401 -0.91 -14.92 9.77
CA ALA A 401 -1.95 -14.26 10.54
C ALA A 401 -2.17 -14.99 11.88
N GLY A 402 -2.41 -14.23 12.95
CA GLY A 402 -2.67 -14.79 14.29
C GLY A 402 -1.44 -15.17 15.12
N LEU A 403 -0.20 -15.03 14.61
CA LEU A 403 1.03 -15.31 15.38
C LEU A 403 1.57 -14.10 16.19
N GLY A 404 0.71 -13.17 16.58
CA GLY A 404 1.08 -12.09 17.49
C GLY A 404 2.09 -11.06 16.95
N LYS A 405 2.24 -10.89 15.62
CA LYS A 405 3.17 -9.90 15.03
C LYS A 405 2.89 -8.49 15.55
N THR A 406 1.69 -7.98 15.27
CA THR A 406 1.30 -6.60 15.65
C THR A 406 1.32 -6.36 17.15
N PRO A 407 0.80 -7.25 18.03
CA PRO A 407 0.97 -7.10 19.48
C PRO A 407 2.42 -7.01 19.92
N SER A 408 3.29 -7.92 19.44
CA SER A 408 4.72 -7.92 19.80
C SER A 408 5.43 -6.62 19.37
N ILE A 409 5.12 -6.11 18.18
CA ILE A 409 5.65 -4.82 17.70
C ILE A 409 5.14 -3.69 18.60
N ASN A 410 3.84 -3.64 18.86
CA ASN A 410 3.21 -2.57 19.62
C ASN A 410 3.72 -2.48 21.06
N ASN A 411 3.98 -3.60 21.72
CA ASN A 411 4.56 -3.62 23.07
C ASN A 411 5.88 -2.84 23.13
N ILE A 412 6.63 -2.84 22.04
CA ILE A 412 7.92 -2.13 21.94
C ILE A 412 7.72 -0.66 21.52
N ILE A 413 6.95 -0.40 20.46
CA ILE A 413 6.93 0.94 19.86
C ILE A 413 5.94 1.91 20.52
N TYR A 414 5.00 1.41 21.31
CA TYR A 414 3.92 2.21 21.89
C TYR A 414 4.36 3.47 22.64
N PRO A 415 5.38 3.45 23.54
CA PRO A 415 5.79 4.67 24.25
C PRO A 415 6.27 5.76 23.28
N LEU A 416 7.02 5.39 22.24
CA LEU A 416 7.49 6.33 21.24
C LEU A 416 6.34 6.86 20.36
N GLN A 417 5.33 6.03 20.05
CA GLN A 417 4.12 6.47 19.36
C GLN A 417 3.33 7.51 20.19
N GLN A 418 3.31 7.40 21.52
CA GLN A 418 2.68 8.40 22.40
C GLN A 418 3.41 9.74 22.32
N VAL A 419 4.74 9.74 22.33
CA VAL A 419 5.55 10.96 22.14
C VAL A 419 5.27 11.58 20.76
N ASN A 420 5.26 10.77 19.70
CA ASN A 420 4.94 11.22 18.34
C ASN A 420 3.53 11.84 18.25
N SER A 421 2.53 11.20 18.85
CA SER A 421 1.14 11.70 18.88
C SER A 421 1.03 13.04 19.61
N LYS A 422 1.76 13.20 20.73
CA LYS A 422 1.83 14.47 21.46
C LYS A 422 2.42 15.58 20.59
N LYS A 423 3.54 15.31 19.91
CA LYS A 423 4.19 16.28 19.00
C LYS A 423 3.28 16.70 17.85
N ILE A 424 2.54 15.75 17.26
CA ILE A 424 1.57 16.05 16.19
C ILE A 424 0.43 16.94 16.72
N LYS A 425 -0.14 16.64 17.90
CA LYS A 425 -1.19 17.46 18.52
C LYS A 425 -0.68 18.87 18.85
N ASP A 426 0.56 18.99 19.34
CA ASP A 426 1.19 20.28 19.63
C ASP A 426 1.40 21.10 18.34
N TYR A 427 1.84 20.46 17.26
CA TYR A 427 1.95 21.10 15.94
C TYR A 427 0.60 21.62 15.44
N ILE A 428 -0.46 20.80 15.51
CA ILE A 428 -1.81 21.21 15.06
C ILE A 428 -2.25 22.45 15.81
N ARG A 429 -2.13 22.48 17.16
CA ARG A 429 -2.48 23.65 17.98
C ARG A 429 -1.66 24.91 17.64
N GLN A 430 -0.36 24.75 17.38
CA GLN A 430 0.51 25.86 16.98
C GLN A 430 0.19 26.35 15.56
N TYR A 431 -0.14 25.43 14.66
CA TYR A 431 -0.51 25.76 13.27
C TYR A 431 -1.83 26.51 13.19
N GLU A 432 -2.82 26.14 14.00
CA GLU A 432 -4.08 26.88 14.14
C GLU A 432 -3.82 28.33 14.61
N LYS A 433 -2.98 28.52 15.63
CA LYS A 433 -2.58 29.86 16.11
C LYS A 433 -1.87 30.65 15.00
N TYR A 434 -0.98 29.99 14.25
CA TYR A 434 -0.30 30.63 13.12
C TYR A 434 -1.29 31.05 12.03
N GLN A 435 -2.26 30.19 11.70
CA GLN A 435 -3.28 30.52 10.70
C GLN A 435 -4.14 31.71 11.13
N ILE A 436 -4.56 31.78 12.39
CA ILE A 436 -5.31 32.92 12.95
C ILE A 436 -4.48 34.20 12.79
N TYR A 437 -3.20 34.17 13.21
CA TYR A 437 -2.30 35.28 13.07
C TYR A 437 -2.05 35.69 11.61
N HIS A 438 -1.78 34.71 10.75
CA HIS A 438 -1.48 34.96 9.33
C HIS A 438 -2.65 35.59 8.57
N ASN A 439 -3.87 35.19 8.90
CA ASN A 439 -5.11 35.71 8.28
C ASN A 439 -5.65 37.00 8.93
N ALA A 440 -5.04 37.48 10.01
CA ALA A 440 -5.41 38.73 10.69
C ALA A 440 -5.04 39.95 9.84
N SER A 441 -5.75 41.07 10.04
CA SER A 441 -5.40 42.34 9.41
C SER A 441 -4.04 42.86 9.90
N GLU A 442 -3.38 43.73 9.12
CA GLU A 442 -2.09 44.31 9.52
C GLU A 442 -2.16 45.11 10.85
N GLU A 443 -3.32 45.71 11.16
CA GLU A 443 -3.57 46.40 12.42
C GLU A 443 -3.64 45.41 13.59
N GLN A 444 -4.29 44.26 13.40
CA GLN A 444 -4.36 43.19 14.39
C GLN A 444 -3.02 42.49 14.58
N LYS A 445 -2.22 42.29 13.53
CA LYS A 445 -0.87 41.72 13.62
C LYS A 445 0.07 42.58 14.43
N LYS A 446 -0.05 43.93 14.37
CA LYS A 446 0.76 44.87 15.16
C LYS A 446 0.47 44.81 16.66
N GLN A 447 -0.71 44.32 17.06
CA GLN A 447 -1.11 44.19 18.48
C GLN A 447 -0.72 42.84 19.11
N HIS A 448 -0.24 41.87 18.30
CA HIS A 448 0.15 40.55 18.77
C HIS A 448 1.63 40.28 18.49
N GLU A 449 2.26 39.44 19.30
CA GLU A 449 3.60 38.91 19.01
C GLU A 449 3.62 38.15 17.69
N HIS A 450 4.71 38.27 16.95
CA HIS A 450 4.90 37.61 15.69
C HIS A 450 4.88 36.06 15.85
N VAL A 451 3.84 35.40 15.31
CA VAL A 451 3.72 33.97 15.35
C VAL A 451 4.42 33.37 14.13
N LYS A 452 5.52 32.65 14.35
CA LYS A 452 6.22 31.92 13.29
C LYS A 452 5.45 30.65 12.85
N LYS A 453 5.56 30.28 11.59
CA LYS A 453 5.02 29.02 11.09
C LYS A 453 5.68 27.86 11.85
N PRO A 454 4.92 26.99 12.54
CA PRO A 454 5.49 25.86 13.25
C PRO A 454 5.99 24.80 12.26
N ILE A 455 7.03 24.06 12.66
CA ILE A 455 7.59 22.93 11.91
C ILE A 455 6.91 21.66 12.39
N LYS A 456 6.46 20.82 11.47
CA LYS A 456 5.82 19.53 11.79
C LYS A 456 6.86 18.54 12.31
N GLN A 457 6.77 18.21 13.61
CA GLN A 457 7.66 17.26 14.29
C GLN A 457 7.03 15.86 14.37
N GLN A 458 6.83 15.25 13.22
CA GLN A 458 6.37 13.85 13.12
C GLN A 458 7.57 12.97 12.77
N PHE A 459 7.84 11.93 13.57
CA PHE A 459 8.98 11.04 13.37
C PHE A 459 8.58 9.56 13.26
N ILE A 460 7.26 9.23 13.35
CA ILE A 460 6.70 7.95 12.96
C ILE A 460 5.57 8.20 11.98
N ALA A 461 5.60 7.52 10.84
CA ALA A 461 4.57 7.56 9.82
C ALA A 461 4.08 6.13 9.50
N ASN A 462 2.76 5.93 9.44
CA ASN A 462 2.15 4.64 9.15
C ASN A 462 1.65 4.58 7.70
N ASP A 463 0.71 5.45 7.35
CA ASP A 463 0.21 5.59 5.99
C ASP A 463 0.61 6.96 5.42
N ILE A 464 1.57 6.94 4.51
CA ILE A 464 2.15 8.15 3.94
C ILE A 464 2.56 7.88 2.49
N THR A 465 2.22 8.79 1.59
CA THR A 465 2.71 8.73 0.21
C THR A 465 4.19 9.15 0.16
N LEU A 466 4.88 8.76 -0.89
CA LEU A 466 6.30 9.07 -1.05
C LEU A 466 6.54 10.59 -1.05
N GLU A 467 5.70 11.34 -1.76
CA GLU A 467 5.79 12.80 -1.82
C GLU A 467 5.64 13.44 -0.44
N ALA A 468 4.62 13.01 0.31
CA ALA A 468 4.38 13.51 1.66
C ALA A 468 5.51 13.13 2.64
N LEU A 469 6.14 11.97 2.44
CA LEU A 469 7.28 11.53 3.23
C LEU A 469 8.52 12.40 2.98
N ILE A 470 8.80 12.75 1.72
CA ILE A 470 9.91 13.61 1.35
C ILE A 470 9.68 15.03 1.90
N ASP A 471 8.48 15.58 1.72
CA ASP A 471 8.11 16.91 2.24
C ASP A 471 8.24 16.95 3.78
N LEU A 472 7.75 15.92 4.48
CA LEU A 472 7.86 15.81 5.91
C LEU A 472 9.32 15.71 6.37
N HIS A 473 10.15 14.94 5.67
CA HIS A 473 11.57 14.77 5.99
C HIS A 473 12.34 16.08 5.76
N GLN A 474 12.07 16.77 4.64
CA GLN A 474 12.66 18.08 4.35
C GLN A 474 12.28 19.14 5.38
N GLU A 475 11.01 19.15 5.83
CA GLU A 475 10.53 20.12 6.83
C GLU A 475 11.07 19.82 8.24
N SER A 476 11.03 18.56 8.66
CA SER A 476 11.44 18.14 10.01
C SER A 476 12.95 18.02 10.17
N LYS A 477 13.68 17.75 9.08
CA LYS A 477 15.13 17.45 9.04
C LYS A 477 15.56 16.27 9.91
N ASN A 478 14.62 15.59 10.54
CA ASN A 478 14.84 14.44 11.42
C ASN A 478 14.53 13.11 10.70
N ALA A 479 15.03 12.03 11.28
CA ALA A 479 14.63 10.69 10.90
C ALA A 479 13.11 10.50 10.94
N ILE A 480 12.57 9.74 9.99
CA ILE A 480 11.17 9.36 9.95
C ILE A 480 11.08 7.84 9.87
N GLY A 481 10.68 7.20 10.96
CA GLY A 481 10.40 5.77 10.99
C GLY A 481 9.09 5.45 10.27
N VAL A 482 9.16 4.60 9.26
CA VAL A 482 7.96 4.10 8.57
C VAL A 482 7.56 2.77 9.21
N PHE A 483 6.37 2.74 9.81
CA PHE A 483 5.78 1.52 10.36
C PHE A 483 4.56 1.11 9.54
N LYS A 484 4.55 -0.12 9.06
CA LYS A 484 3.45 -0.72 8.30
C LYS A 484 2.99 -2.00 8.95
N ASP A 485 1.71 -2.11 9.32
CA ASP A 485 1.14 -3.36 9.83
C ASP A 485 1.32 -4.51 8.83
N GLU A 486 1.20 -4.20 7.52
CA GLU A 486 1.41 -5.14 6.43
C GLU A 486 2.26 -4.49 5.32
N LEU A 487 3.46 -5.03 5.07
CA LEU A 487 4.40 -4.54 4.05
C LEU A 487 3.94 -4.80 2.61
N ASN A 488 2.92 -5.63 2.40
CA ASN A 488 2.42 -5.93 1.05
C ASN A 488 2.01 -4.68 0.26
N GLY A 489 1.36 -3.72 0.94
CA GLY A 489 1.02 -2.43 0.35
C GLY A 489 2.25 -1.67 -0.09
N TRP A 490 3.26 -1.59 0.77
CA TRP A 490 4.51 -0.89 0.51
C TRP A 490 5.28 -1.48 -0.69
N PHE A 491 5.37 -2.82 -0.82
CA PHE A 491 5.97 -3.47 -1.99
C PHE A 491 5.18 -3.21 -3.28
N LYS A 492 3.86 -3.17 -3.21
CA LYS A 492 3.00 -2.91 -4.37
C LYS A 492 3.04 -1.46 -4.83
N ASP A 493 3.16 -0.52 -3.90
CA ASP A 493 3.15 0.91 -4.21
C ASP A 493 4.42 1.35 -4.93
N MET A 494 5.55 0.66 -4.73
CA MET A 494 6.83 0.94 -5.41
C MET A 494 6.76 0.86 -6.94
N ASN A 495 5.82 0.07 -7.48
CA ASN A 495 5.69 -0.17 -8.94
C ASN A 495 4.44 0.47 -9.54
N LYS A 496 3.62 1.21 -8.74
CA LYS A 496 2.25 1.57 -9.13
C LYS A 496 2.11 2.85 -9.95
N TYR A 497 2.94 3.85 -9.72
CA TYR A 497 2.74 5.19 -10.29
C TYR A 497 3.83 5.67 -11.25
N ARG A 498 5.05 5.17 -11.15
CA ARG A 498 6.18 5.48 -12.04
C ARG A 498 7.10 4.28 -12.11
N ALA A 499 7.24 3.66 -13.27
CA ALA A 499 8.17 2.56 -13.44
C ALA A 499 9.59 2.98 -12.99
N GLY A 500 10.05 2.44 -11.84
CA GLY A 500 11.43 2.55 -11.35
C GLY A 500 11.76 3.71 -10.40
N SER A 501 11.03 4.84 -10.36
CA SER A 501 11.46 6.03 -9.59
C SER A 501 11.31 5.89 -8.07
N ASP A 502 10.30 5.18 -7.59
CA ASP A 502 10.04 5.03 -6.16
C ASP A 502 11.03 4.05 -5.54
N LEU A 503 11.39 3.00 -6.27
CA LEU A 503 12.43 2.05 -5.87
C LEU A 503 13.79 2.73 -5.71
N GLU A 504 14.19 3.57 -6.67
CA GLU A 504 15.48 4.31 -6.60
C GLU A 504 15.53 5.24 -5.39
N PHE A 505 14.41 5.89 -5.04
CA PHE A 505 14.32 6.67 -3.83
C PHE A 505 14.62 5.84 -2.58
N TRP A 506 13.98 4.67 -2.44
CA TRP A 506 14.18 3.80 -1.28
C TRP A 506 15.62 3.27 -1.21
N LEU A 507 16.20 2.85 -2.33
CA LEU A 507 17.59 2.38 -2.40
C LEU A 507 18.58 3.49 -2.01
N SER A 508 18.34 4.72 -2.47
CA SER A 508 19.14 5.90 -2.11
C SER A 508 18.99 6.26 -0.63
N SER A 509 17.75 6.24 -0.11
CA SER A 509 17.45 6.49 1.31
C SER A 509 18.12 5.46 2.23
N TRP A 510 18.12 4.17 1.85
CA TRP A 510 18.82 3.15 2.64
C TRP A 510 20.31 3.39 2.72
N SER A 511 20.89 3.90 1.63
CA SER A 511 22.32 4.19 1.52
C SER A 511 22.70 5.58 2.09
N GLY A 512 21.73 6.37 2.56
CA GLY A 512 21.96 7.75 3.03
C GLY A 512 22.41 8.72 1.94
N LYS A 513 22.15 8.39 0.66
CA LYS A 513 22.46 9.27 -0.49
C LYS A 513 21.37 10.30 -0.66
N ALA A 514 21.76 11.54 -0.97
CA ALA A 514 20.84 12.64 -1.22
C ALA A 514 19.76 12.26 -2.24
N VAL A 515 18.54 12.68 -1.97
CA VAL A 515 17.38 12.46 -2.85
C VAL A 515 16.74 13.79 -3.21
N SER A 516 16.35 13.92 -4.48
CA SER A 516 15.65 15.10 -4.98
C SER A 516 14.42 14.70 -5.79
N MET A 517 13.33 15.43 -5.60
CA MET A 517 12.11 15.25 -6.37
C MET A 517 11.73 16.56 -7.05
N ASN A 518 11.83 16.61 -8.37
CA ASN A 518 11.48 17.78 -9.17
C ASN A 518 10.00 17.67 -9.59
N ARG A 519 9.19 18.67 -9.25
CA ARG A 519 7.75 18.72 -9.56
C ARG A 519 7.47 19.83 -10.58
N LYS A 520 6.58 19.56 -11.55
CA LYS A 520 6.17 20.58 -12.55
C LYS A 520 5.34 21.73 -11.95
N SER A 521 4.64 21.50 -10.88
CA SER A 521 3.61 22.41 -10.32
C SER A 521 3.86 22.83 -8.88
N ALA A 522 4.98 22.44 -8.25
CA ALA A 522 5.30 22.76 -6.86
C ALA A 522 6.81 22.93 -6.67
N THR A 523 7.20 23.46 -5.49
CA THR A 523 8.62 23.56 -5.10
C THR A 523 9.27 22.17 -5.13
N SER A 524 10.44 22.04 -5.76
CA SER A 524 11.24 20.82 -5.74
C SER A 524 11.63 20.47 -4.31
N ALA A 525 11.50 19.21 -3.93
CA ALA A 525 11.92 18.73 -2.63
C ALA A 525 13.33 18.12 -2.71
N PHE A 526 14.15 18.39 -1.70
CA PHE A 526 15.52 17.91 -1.59
C PHE A 526 15.82 17.50 -0.15
N VAL A 527 16.38 16.30 0.03
CA VAL A 527 16.85 15.79 1.32
C VAL A 527 18.28 15.31 1.15
N ASP A 528 19.22 16.02 1.80
CA ASP A 528 20.66 15.72 1.66
C ASP A 528 21.02 14.37 2.31
N LYS A 529 20.53 14.12 3.50
CA LYS A 529 20.80 12.89 4.26
C LYS A 529 19.51 12.20 4.70
N PRO A 530 18.83 11.49 3.76
CA PRO A 530 17.61 10.79 4.09
C PRO A 530 17.86 9.68 5.11
N PHE A 531 17.02 9.63 6.14
CA PHE A 531 17.08 8.61 7.18
C PHE A 531 15.66 8.08 7.46
N ILE A 532 15.35 6.93 6.87
CA ILE A 532 14.00 6.37 6.86
C ILE A 532 14.05 4.89 7.25
N PRO A 533 14.10 4.58 8.56
CA PRO A 533 13.97 3.19 9.03
C PRO A 533 12.58 2.64 8.72
N VAL A 534 12.53 1.39 8.28
CA VAL A 534 11.26 0.71 7.93
C VAL A 534 11.05 -0.50 8.85
N LEU A 535 9.85 -0.64 9.39
CA LEU A 535 9.40 -1.81 10.15
C LEU A 535 8.01 -2.21 9.68
N GLY A 536 7.80 -3.49 9.46
CA GLY A 536 6.44 -3.97 9.22
C GLY A 536 6.28 -5.47 9.20
N GLY A 537 5.03 -5.90 9.32
CA GLY A 537 4.64 -7.30 9.23
C GLY A 537 4.53 -7.77 7.78
N ILE A 538 4.82 -9.04 7.53
CA ILE A 538 4.57 -9.67 6.24
C ILE A 538 4.26 -11.15 6.42
N GLN A 539 3.35 -11.67 5.58
CA GLN A 539 3.08 -13.11 5.56
C GLN A 539 4.08 -13.83 4.66
N PRO A 540 4.47 -15.08 4.99
CA PRO A 540 5.45 -15.85 4.21
C PRO A 540 5.06 -15.99 2.73
N SER A 541 3.77 -16.22 2.44
CA SER A 541 3.27 -16.35 1.08
C SER A 541 3.39 -15.05 0.26
N ILE A 542 3.28 -13.91 0.92
CA ILE A 542 3.40 -12.58 0.29
C ILE A 542 4.87 -12.22 0.11
N LEU A 543 5.70 -12.53 1.09
CA LEU A 543 7.15 -12.35 0.99
C LEU A 543 7.73 -13.15 -0.18
N ALA A 544 7.23 -14.38 -0.42
CA ALA A 544 7.61 -15.17 -1.59
C ALA A 544 7.30 -14.46 -2.92
N MET A 545 6.22 -13.66 -2.98
CA MET A 545 5.88 -12.86 -4.16
C MET A 545 6.79 -11.63 -4.32
N ALA A 546 7.36 -11.11 -3.23
CA ALA A 546 8.31 -10.00 -3.28
C ALA A 546 9.69 -10.43 -3.82
N TYR A 547 10.02 -11.73 -3.79
CA TYR A 547 11.20 -12.32 -4.41
C TYR A 547 11.01 -12.61 -5.92
N THR A 548 10.34 -11.71 -6.66
CA THR A 548 10.29 -11.77 -8.13
C THR A 548 11.68 -11.53 -8.71
N ASP A 549 11.92 -12.01 -9.95
CA ASP A 549 13.22 -11.85 -10.61
C ASP A 549 13.61 -10.36 -10.73
N GLU A 550 12.63 -9.49 -10.99
CA GLU A 550 12.83 -8.03 -11.06
C GLU A 550 13.29 -7.41 -9.71
N ASN A 551 12.81 -7.93 -8.58
CA ASN A 551 13.20 -7.46 -7.24
C ASN A 551 14.49 -8.11 -6.72
N LYS A 552 14.91 -9.24 -7.27
CA LYS A 552 16.21 -9.87 -6.97
C LYS A 552 17.37 -9.07 -7.59
N ASP A 553 17.21 -8.63 -8.84
CA ASP A 553 18.28 -7.98 -9.60
C ASP A 553 18.60 -6.56 -9.09
N ASN A 554 17.63 -5.88 -8.45
CA ASN A 554 17.83 -4.52 -7.93
C ASN A 554 18.38 -4.48 -6.48
N GLY A 555 18.50 -5.63 -5.80
CA GLY A 555 19.04 -5.77 -4.45
C GLY A 555 18.18 -5.11 -3.35
N PHE A 556 16.90 -4.82 -3.61
CA PHE A 556 16.00 -4.20 -2.65
C PHE A 556 15.68 -5.14 -1.49
N VAL A 557 15.30 -6.39 -1.80
CA VAL A 557 14.97 -7.40 -0.78
C VAL A 557 16.21 -7.77 0.05
N ASP A 558 17.41 -7.72 -0.52
CA ASP A 558 18.67 -8.00 0.17
C ASP A 558 18.99 -6.99 1.29
N ARG A 559 18.32 -5.83 1.26
CA ARG A 559 18.42 -4.79 2.28
C ARG A 559 17.44 -4.98 3.43
N MET A 560 16.50 -5.92 3.32
CA MET A 560 15.56 -6.21 4.39
C MET A 560 16.16 -7.18 5.41
N LEU A 561 16.16 -6.78 6.66
CA LEU A 561 16.45 -7.67 7.79
C LEU A 561 15.20 -8.48 8.09
N LEU A 562 15.27 -9.78 7.90
CA LEU A 562 14.14 -10.69 8.05
C LEU A 562 14.19 -11.40 9.40
N THR A 563 13.05 -11.48 10.08
CA THR A 563 12.89 -12.36 11.25
C THR A 563 11.71 -13.29 11.02
N TYR A 564 11.93 -14.59 11.13
CA TYR A 564 10.96 -15.65 10.88
C TYR A 564 11.09 -16.78 11.91
N PRO A 565 10.67 -16.54 13.18
CA PRO A 565 10.73 -17.54 14.23
C PRO A 565 9.72 -18.68 14.02
N ASP A 566 10.00 -19.84 14.61
CA ASP A 566 9.05 -20.93 14.69
C ASP A 566 8.13 -20.70 15.89
N LEU A 567 6.95 -20.17 15.61
CA LEU A 567 5.94 -19.85 16.64
C LEU A 567 4.75 -20.79 16.53
N GLU A 568 4.19 -21.14 17.67
CA GLU A 568 2.89 -21.80 17.80
C GLU A 568 1.91 -20.84 18.48
N ILE A 569 0.60 -21.03 18.23
CA ILE A 569 -0.44 -20.27 18.92
C ILE A 569 -0.57 -20.86 20.32
N GLU A 570 -0.27 -20.05 21.32
CA GLU A 570 -0.37 -20.42 22.72
C GLU A 570 -1.83 -20.38 23.23
N LYS A 571 -2.09 -21.10 24.33
CA LYS A 571 -3.37 -20.97 25.05
C LYS A 571 -3.32 -19.69 25.87
N TYR A 572 -4.51 -19.18 26.22
CA TYR A 572 -4.61 -17.99 27.04
C TYR A 572 -3.74 -18.06 28.29
N ASN A 573 -2.88 -17.06 28.43
CA ASN A 573 -1.98 -16.91 29.56
C ASN A 573 -2.65 -16.09 30.67
N THR A 574 -2.57 -16.55 31.91
CA THR A 574 -3.16 -15.87 33.08
C THR A 574 -2.15 -15.00 33.83
N ASN A 575 -0.87 -15.04 33.43
CA ASN A 575 0.15 -14.18 34.04
C ASN A 575 -0.03 -12.73 33.60
N GLU A 576 0.22 -11.80 34.49
CA GLU A 576 0.14 -10.37 34.22
C GLU A 576 1.53 -9.73 34.30
N MET A 577 1.77 -8.73 33.46
CA MET A 577 2.97 -7.91 33.56
C MET A 577 2.97 -7.09 34.85
N ARG A 578 4.15 -6.95 35.44
CA ARG A 578 4.32 -6.06 36.57
C ARG A 578 4.18 -4.60 36.13
N GLN A 579 3.45 -3.84 36.95
CA GLN A 579 3.19 -2.43 36.67
C GLN A 579 4.49 -1.59 36.66
N ASP A 580 5.44 -1.90 37.56
CA ASP A 580 6.75 -1.23 37.63
C ASP A 580 7.60 -1.45 36.38
N THR A 581 7.55 -2.65 35.79
CA THR A 581 8.22 -2.95 34.51
C THR A 581 7.64 -2.14 33.34
N ILE A 582 6.31 -2.01 33.29
CA ILE A 582 5.63 -1.21 32.26
C ILE A 582 6.01 0.28 32.40
N GLU A 583 5.93 0.83 33.61
CA GLU A 583 6.26 2.24 33.89
C GLU A 583 7.75 2.55 33.65
N TRP A 584 8.62 1.63 34.03
CA TRP A 584 10.04 1.73 33.74
C TRP A 584 10.29 1.82 32.23
N TYR A 585 9.72 0.91 31.45
CA TYR A 585 9.93 0.88 30.01
C TYR A 585 9.41 2.15 29.32
N GLN A 586 8.22 2.62 29.70
CA GLN A 586 7.68 3.87 29.18
C GLN A 586 8.57 5.06 29.48
N THR A 587 9.02 5.18 30.73
CA THR A 587 9.92 6.24 31.18
C THR A 587 11.27 6.16 30.47
N PHE A 588 11.82 4.96 30.33
CA PHE A 588 13.09 4.71 29.66
C PHE A 588 13.06 5.19 28.20
N ILE A 589 12.06 4.82 27.41
CA ILE A 589 11.97 5.21 26.00
C ILE A 589 11.82 6.72 25.84
N VAL A 590 10.98 7.36 26.68
CA VAL A 590 10.82 8.83 26.67
C VAL A 590 12.14 9.53 27.02
N SER A 591 12.81 9.07 28.07
CA SER A 591 14.08 9.64 28.52
C SER A 591 15.19 9.43 27.48
N PHE A 592 15.25 8.27 26.84
CA PHE A 592 16.19 8.00 25.77
C PHE A 592 15.96 8.90 24.56
N TYR A 593 14.69 9.06 24.13
CA TYR A 593 14.34 9.99 23.07
C TYR A 593 14.77 11.42 23.40
N ASP A 594 14.44 11.91 24.61
CA ASP A 594 14.78 13.27 25.03
C ASP A 594 16.30 13.47 25.15
N HIS A 595 17.03 12.46 25.65
CA HIS A 595 18.50 12.51 25.72
C HIS A 595 19.12 12.67 24.32
N ILE A 596 18.72 11.83 23.37
CA ILE A 596 19.26 11.93 22.01
C ILE A 596 18.92 13.27 21.39
N LYS A 597 17.66 13.72 21.45
CA LYS A 597 17.20 14.94 20.80
C LYS A 597 17.78 16.22 21.39
N HIS A 598 18.04 16.24 22.69
CA HIS A 598 18.53 17.45 23.36
C HIS A 598 20.04 17.49 23.62
N LYS A 599 20.73 16.34 23.66
CA LYS A 599 22.14 16.26 23.97
C LYS A 599 23.04 15.72 22.86
N MET A 600 22.48 14.96 21.94
CA MET A 600 23.27 14.29 20.91
C MET A 600 23.12 14.91 19.52
N VAL A 601 22.05 15.67 19.26
CA VAL A 601 21.85 16.36 17.99
C VAL A 601 22.74 17.62 17.93
N ASP A 602 23.46 17.75 16.82
CA ASP A 602 24.22 18.94 16.46
C ASP A 602 23.67 19.52 15.15
N TYR A 603 23.84 20.81 14.92
CA TYR A 603 23.34 21.50 13.73
C TYR A 603 24.49 22.26 13.06
N ASP A 604 24.46 22.29 11.74
CA ASP A 604 25.34 23.13 10.94
C ASP A 604 24.84 24.58 10.82
N GLU A 605 25.54 25.39 10.00
CA GLU A 605 25.21 26.81 9.77
C GLU A 605 23.82 26.98 9.11
N ASP A 606 23.38 26.03 8.30
CA ASP A 606 22.08 25.99 7.61
C ASP A 606 20.95 25.36 8.45
N ARG A 607 21.25 25.07 9.73
CA ARG A 607 20.34 24.35 10.66
C ARG A 607 19.94 22.96 10.20
N GLU A 608 20.78 22.33 9.37
CA GLU A 608 20.68 20.91 9.07
C GLU A 608 21.32 20.09 10.19
N ILE A 609 20.82 18.88 10.42
CA ILE A 609 21.43 17.99 11.43
C ILE A 609 22.80 17.56 10.92
N LYS A 610 23.82 17.92 11.69
CA LYS A 610 25.20 17.49 11.48
C LYS A 610 25.45 16.20 12.25
N PRO A 611 25.57 15.04 11.58
CA PRO A 611 25.82 13.79 12.28
C PRO A 611 27.14 13.83 13.07
N ARG A 612 27.11 13.49 14.34
CA ARG A 612 28.32 13.30 15.14
C ARG A 612 29.00 11.98 14.73
N THR A 613 30.27 12.05 14.47
CA THR A 613 31.02 10.89 13.98
C THR A 613 31.54 10.06 15.14
N THR A 614 31.17 8.78 15.14
CA THR A 614 31.66 7.76 16.07
C THR A 614 32.76 6.96 15.37
N VAL A 615 33.86 6.67 16.07
CA VAL A 615 35.02 5.96 15.54
C VAL A 615 35.23 4.61 16.22
N LEU A 616 35.88 3.68 15.56
CA LEU A 616 36.23 2.37 16.12
C LEU A 616 37.47 2.47 17.02
N THR A 617 37.43 1.89 18.21
CA THR A 617 38.68 1.60 18.99
C THR A 617 39.60 0.70 18.17
N GLN A 618 40.90 0.66 18.53
CA GLN A 618 41.84 -0.22 17.83
C GLN A 618 41.41 -1.70 17.93
N SER A 619 40.88 -2.13 19.07
CA SER A 619 40.36 -3.48 19.27
C SER A 619 39.10 -3.76 18.45
N ALA A 620 38.15 -2.83 18.41
CA ALA A 620 36.94 -2.92 17.55
C ALA A 620 37.33 -2.98 16.06
N ARG A 621 38.32 -2.20 15.62
CA ARG A 621 38.81 -2.20 14.25
C ARG A 621 39.43 -3.54 13.84
N LYS A 622 40.16 -4.20 14.75
CA LYS A 622 40.69 -5.54 14.51
C LYS A 622 39.56 -6.59 14.36
N GLU A 623 38.54 -6.51 15.21
CA GLU A 623 37.39 -7.41 15.10
C GLU A 623 36.60 -7.15 13.83
N TRP A 624 36.39 -5.87 13.47
CA TRP A 624 35.72 -5.52 12.20
C TRP A 624 36.48 -6.07 10.99
N GLN A 625 37.80 -5.96 10.98
CA GLN A 625 38.64 -6.51 9.91
C GLN A 625 38.48 -8.04 9.81
N ARG A 626 38.46 -8.77 10.95
CA ARG A 626 38.22 -10.20 10.98
C ARG A 626 36.86 -10.55 10.40
N ILE A 627 35.80 -9.91 10.89
CA ILE A 627 34.41 -10.15 10.47
C ILE A 627 34.24 -9.85 8.98
N PHE A 628 34.78 -8.72 8.51
CA PHE A 628 34.73 -8.33 7.10
C PHE A 628 35.38 -9.37 6.17
N ASN A 629 36.53 -9.88 6.57
CA ASN A 629 37.27 -10.90 5.80
C ASN A 629 36.54 -12.25 5.78
N GLU A 630 36.00 -12.70 6.92
CA GLU A 630 35.20 -13.92 7.00
C GLU A 630 33.95 -13.83 6.07
N ILE A 631 33.22 -12.72 6.10
CA ILE A 631 32.10 -12.51 5.17
C ILE A 631 32.58 -12.51 3.71
N THR A 632 33.76 -11.94 3.44
CA THR A 632 34.31 -11.89 2.08
C THR A 632 34.70 -13.29 1.57
N GLU A 633 35.27 -14.12 2.44
CA GLU A 633 35.61 -15.52 2.13
C GLU A 633 34.35 -16.32 1.80
N VAL A 634 33.30 -16.21 2.61
CA VAL A 634 32.02 -16.88 2.35
C VAL A 634 31.41 -16.36 1.04
N GLN A 635 31.44 -15.05 0.79
CA GLN A 635 30.90 -14.44 -0.43
C GLN A 635 31.61 -14.92 -1.70
N ASN A 636 32.94 -15.17 -1.63
CA ASN A 636 33.75 -15.63 -2.74
C ASN A 636 33.78 -17.17 -2.86
N SER A 637 33.16 -17.89 -1.96
CA SER A 637 33.08 -19.35 -2.00
C SER A 637 32.18 -19.80 -3.16
N ASP A 638 32.61 -20.82 -3.89
CA ASP A 638 31.80 -21.48 -4.92
C ASP A 638 30.66 -22.32 -4.32
N GLU A 639 30.73 -22.61 -3.02
CA GLU A 639 29.70 -23.37 -2.28
C GLU A 639 28.48 -22.52 -1.93
N GLU A 640 28.60 -21.18 -1.91
CA GLU A 640 27.49 -20.29 -1.54
C GLU A 640 26.62 -19.94 -2.75
N ASN A 641 25.31 -19.88 -2.52
CA ASN A 641 24.33 -19.57 -3.57
C ASN A 641 24.27 -18.06 -3.89
N GLU A 642 23.79 -17.72 -5.08
CA GLU A 642 23.73 -16.33 -5.60
C GLU A 642 22.93 -15.38 -4.69
N TYR A 643 21.88 -15.88 -4.04
CA TYR A 643 21.10 -15.07 -3.08
C TYR A 643 21.95 -14.65 -1.87
N MET A 644 22.73 -15.57 -1.30
CA MET A 644 23.60 -15.22 -0.20
C MET A 644 24.73 -14.32 -0.65
N LYS A 645 25.28 -14.52 -1.85
CA LYS A 645 26.31 -13.64 -2.44
C LYS A 645 25.80 -12.21 -2.63
N SER A 646 24.51 -11.99 -2.94
CA SER A 646 23.89 -10.65 -3.04
C SER A 646 23.58 -10.02 -1.68
N MET A 647 23.21 -10.81 -0.68
CA MET A 647 22.82 -10.35 0.65
C MET A 647 24.01 -10.05 1.56
N LEU A 648 25.07 -10.87 1.52
CA LEU A 648 26.25 -10.73 2.39
C LEU A 648 26.92 -9.35 2.31
N PRO A 649 27.05 -8.67 1.15
CA PRO A 649 27.56 -7.30 1.09
C PRO A 649 26.73 -6.32 1.92
N LYS A 650 25.40 -6.53 2.06
CA LYS A 650 24.55 -5.66 2.85
C LYS A 650 24.81 -5.85 4.34
N GLN A 651 25.21 -7.06 4.77
CA GLN A 651 25.63 -7.30 6.15
C GLN A 651 26.92 -6.54 6.52
N LYS A 652 27.82 -6.31 5.55
CA LYS A 652 29.01 -5.45 5.77
C LYS A 652 28.62 -4.00 6.09
N SER A 653 27.48 -3.50 5.60
CA SER A 653 26.95 -2.20 6.00
C SER A 653 26.14 -2.28 7.31
N TYR A 654 25.39 -3.37 7.53
CA TYR A 654 24.56 -3.51 8.73
C TYR A 654 25.37 -3.70 10.02
N ILE A 655 26.46 -4.43 10.01
CA ILE A 655 27.26 -4.67 11.23
C ILE A 655 27.74 -3.36 11.87
N PRO A 656 28.34 -2.40 11.15
CA PRO A 656 28.67 -1.09 11.73
C PRO A 656 27.42 -0.34 12.22
N ARG A 657 26.28 -0.43 11.52
CA ARG A 657 25.02 0.20 11.94
C ARG A 657 24.53 -0.40 13.27
N PHE A 658 24.58 -1.73 13.42
CA PHE A 658 24.23 -2.42 14.66
C PHE A 658 25.20 -2.03 15.80
N ALA A 659 26.49 -1.99 15.52
CA ALA A 659 27.48 -1.58 16.52
C ALA A 659 27.21 -0.15 17.02
N LEU A 660 26.82 0.78 16.13
CA LEU A 660 26.43 2.12 16.51
C LEU A 660 25.18 2.16 17.40
N LEU A 661 24.12 1.39 17.04
CA LEU A 661 22.90 1.33 17.84
C LEU A 661 23.13 0.73 19.22
N ILE A 662 23.88 -0.38 19.29
CA ILE A 662 24.21 -1.07 20.53
C ILE A 662 25.08 -0.16 21.42
N ASN A 663 26.11 0.46 20.86
CA ASN A 663 26.97 1.37 21.62
C ASN A 663 26.20 2.57 22.18
N THR A 664 25.24 3.09 21.41
CA THR A 664 24.44 4.25 21.84
C THR A 664 23.51 3.89 22.99
N ILE A 665 22.86 2.72 22.95
CA ILE A 665 21.98 2.30 24.03
C ILE A 665 22.77 1.90 25.28
N ASP A 666 23.92 1.21 25.13
CA ASP A 666 24.82 0.86 26.22
C ASP A 666 25.35 2.14 26.92
N TYR A 667 25.73 3.16 26.14
CA TYR A 667 26.11 4.48 26.70
C TYR A 667 24.99 5.13 27.49
N PHE A 668 23.76 5.16 26.95
CA PHE A 668 22.63 5.77 27.65
C PHE A 668 22.30 5.05 28.96
N MET A 669 22.50 3.75 29.02
CA MET A 669 22.32 2.94 30.23
C MET A 669 23.53 2.93 31.16
N ASP A 670 24.56 3.70 30.84
CA ASP A 670 25.84 3.79 31.61
C ASP A 670 26.60 2.45 31.73
N ILE A 671 26.41 1.58 30.72
CA ILE A 671 27.07 0.28 30.66
C ILE A 671 28.28 0.35 29.72
N ASP A 672 29.48 0.11 30.24
CA ASP A 672 30.77 -0.08 29.58
C ASP A 672 31.29 1.04 28.65
N THR A 673 30.60 2.19 28.54
CA THR A 673 30.97 3.24 27.58
C THR A 673 31.09 4.59 28.28
N LYS A 674 32.34 5.07 28.43
CA LYS A 674 32.61 6.43 28.92
C LYS A 674 32.50 7.50 27.83
N ASP A 675 32.58 7.11 26.57
CA ASP A 675 32.52 7.99 25.42
C ASP A 675 31.51 7.45 24.39
N PRO A 676 30.40 8.16 24.09
CA PRO A 676 29.39 7.72 23.13
C PRO A 676 29.92 7.70 21.70
N PHE A 677 31.03 8.39 21.42
CA PHE A 677 31.58 8.54 20.07
C PHE A 677 32.71 7.53 19.76
N THR A 678 32.87 6.52 20.60
CA THR A 678 33.88 5.47 20.43
C THR A 678 33.24 4.09 20.53
N ILE A 679 33.24 3.33 19.42
CA ILE A 679 32.71 1.96 19.38
C ILE A 679 33.70 1.01 20.06
N SER A 680 33.23 0.25 21.05
CA SER A 680 33.99 -0.76 21.78
C SER A 680 34.10 -2.06 20.96
N LYS A 681 35.08 -2.90 21.35
CA LYS A 681 35.19 -4.29 20.86
C LYS A 681 33.89 -5.06 21.16
N GLU A 682 33.33 -4.87 22.34
CA GLU A 682 32.12 -5.54 22.82
C GLU A 682 30.91 -5.21 21.91
N SER A 683 30.68 -3.93 21.63
CA SER A 683 29.61 -3.50 20.70
C SER A 683 29.76 -4.13 19.30
N MET A 684 31.00 -4.28 18.82
CA MET A 684 31.28 -4.92 17.53
C MET A 684 30.97 -6.44 17.55
N LEU A 685 31.31 -7.15 18.62
CA LEU A 685 31.01 -8.58 18.80
C LEU A 685 29.48 -8.82 18.93
N LYS A 686 28.76 -7.97 19.67
CA LYS A 686 27.31 -7.99 19.76
C LYS A 686 26.67 -7.76 18.36
N ALA A 687 27.23 -6.86 17.57
CA ALA A 687 26.78 -6.58 16.20
C ALA A 687 27.03 -7.76 15.26
N GLU A 688 28.16 -8.45 15.39
CA GLU A 688 28.43 -9.70 14.66
C GLU A 688 27.40 -10.79 15.00
N LYS A 689 27.10 -10.98 16.28
CA LYS A 689 26.12 -11.96 16.75
C LYS A 689 24.74 -11.69 16.15
N LEU A 690 24.36 -10.42 16.10
CA LEU A 690 23.10 -9.99 15.50
C LEU A 690 23.06 -10.22 13.97
N SER A 691 24.16 -9.91 13.28
CA SER A 691 24.28 -10.19 11.84
C SER A 691 24.18 -11.69 11.54
N LYS A 692 24.81 -12.55 12.34
CA LYS A 692 24.67 -14.01 12.20
C LYS A 692 23.23 -14.49 12.34
N TYR A 693 22.47 -13.92 13.27
CA TYR A 693 21.04 -14.17 13.40
C TYR A 693 20.28 -13.81 12.10
N PHE A 694 20.47 -12.62 11.57
CA PHE A 694 19.75 -12.19 10.35
C PHE A 694 20.18 -12.99 9.11
N ILE A 695 21.44 -13.37 8.99
CA ILE A 695 21.94 -14.26 7.91
C ILE A 695 21.21 -15.62 7.98
N GLN A 696 21.09 -16.21 9.16
CA GLN A 696 20.42 -17.49 9.34
C GLN A 696 18.90 -17.38 9.10
N MET A 697 18.27 -16.29 9.56
CA MET A 697 16.85 -16.03 9.27
C MET A 697 16.58 -15.83 7.77
N ALA A 698 17.47 -15.15 7.06
CA ALA A 698 17.36 -14.99 5.60
C ALA A 698 17.51 -16.36 4.88
N LYS A 699 18.44 -17.22 5.32
CA LYS A 699 18.56 -18.59 4.81
C LYS A 699 17.29 -19.39 5.05
N LYS A 700 16.71 -19.32 6.25
CA LYS A 700 15.45 -19.97 6.61
C LYS A 700 14.28 -19.50 5.77
N VAL A 701 14.14 -18.19 5.58
CA VAL A 701 13.09 -17.61 4.72
C VAL A 701 13.25 -18.09 3.29
N LYS A 702 14.46 -18.11 2.75
CA LYS A 702 14.73 -18.55 1.38
C LYS A 702 14.33 -19.99 1.15
N VAL A 703 14.72 -20.90 2.05
CA VAL A 703 14.34 -22.32 1.99
C VAL A 703 12.82 -22.45 2.00
N ASN A 704 12.13 -21.81 2.95
CA ASN A 704 10.67 -21.89 3.07
C ASN A 704 9.94 -21.28 1.88
N THR A 705 10.44 -20.21 1.26
CA THR A 705 9.82 -19.60 0.06
C THR A 705 10.04 -20.43 -1.19
N MET A 706 11.19 -21.10 -1.34
CA MET A 706 11.45 -22.04 -2.45
C MET A 706 10.61 -23.30 -2.31
N GLU A 707 10.61 -23.95 -1.13
CA GLU A 707 9.76 -25.10 -0.85
C GLU A 707 8.29 -24.80 -1.10
N HIS A 708 7.81 -23.63 -0.74
CA HIS A 708 6.42 -23.22 -0.95
C HIS A 708 6.06 -23.10 -2.44
N SER A 709 6.97 -22.67 -3.30
CA SER A 709 6.77 -22.59 -4.74
C SER A 709 6.79 -23.98 -5.40
N GLU A 710 7.70 -24.85 -4.99
CA GLU A 710 7.79 -26.23 -5.49
C GLU A 710 6.61 -27.08 -5.01
N LEU A 711 6.25 -26.97 -3.72
CA LEU A 711 5.12 -27.67 -3.13
C LEU A 711 3.78 -27.22 -3.74
N LYS A 712 3.59 -25.92 -4.03
CA LYS A 712 2.41 -25.45 -4.80
C LYS A 712 2.32 -26.10 -6.18
N THR A 713 3.43 -26.32 -6.82
CA THR A 713 3.49 -26.97 -8.13
C THR A 713 3.06 -28.45 -8.03
N ILE A 714 3.52 -29.16 -7.00
CA ILE A 714 3.15 -30.55 -6.71
C ILE A 714 1.66 -30.66 -6.36
N THR A 715 1.14 -29.75 -5.53
CA THR A 715 -0.29 -29.76 -5.14
C THR A 715 -1.21 -29.44 -6.31
N LYS A 716 -0.83 -28.53 -7.19
CA LYS A 716 -1.59 -28.22 -8.41
C LYS A 716 -1.60 -29.37 -9.42
N ALA A 717 -0.55 -30.16 -9.46
CA ALA A 717 -0.45 -31.35 -10.33
C ALA A 717 -1.32 -32.53 -9.83
N ASN A 718 -1.76 -32.52 -8.56
CA ASN A 718 -2.41 -33.64 -7.88
C ASN A 718 -3.90 -33.38 -7.56
N THR A 719 -4.62 -32.65 -8.44
CA THR A 719 -6.07 -32.45 -8.31
C THR A 719 -6.81 -33.78 -8.39
N GLY A 720 -7.44 -34.21 -7.28
CA GLY A 720 -8.19 -35.45 -7.16
C GLY A 720 -7.63 -36.47 -6.15
N LYS A 721 -6.42 -36.23 -5.61
CA LYS A 721 -5.84 -37.06 -4.55
C LYS A 721 -6.19 -36.51 -3.16
N SER A 722 -6.24 -37.38 -2.17
CA SER A 722 -6.42 -36.99 -0.78
C SER A 722 -5.18 -36.23 -0.25
N SER A 723 -5.37 -35.38 0.76
CA SER A 723 -4.25 -34.66 1.42
C SER A 723 -3.15 -35.60 1.92
N GLN A 724 -3.49 -36.83 2.27
CA GLN A 724 -2.51 -37.84 2.72
C GLN A 724 -1.70 -38.42 1.55
N GLU A 725 -2.33 -38.70 0.41
CA GLU A 725 -1.63 -39.16 -0.79
C GLU A 725 -0.68 -38.12 -1.33
N ILE A 726 -1.10 -36.86 -1.37
CA ILE A 726 -0.26 -35.73 -1.79
C ILE A 726 0.90 -35.58 -0.81
N PHE A 727 0.64 -35.67 0.50
CA PHE A 727 1.68 -35.65 1.52
C PHE A 727 2.72 -36.76 1.33
N ASN A 728 2.26 -37.99 1.06
CA ASN A 728 3.14 -39.13 0.88
C ASN A 728 4.09 -38.94 -0.31
N GLU A 729 3.60 -38.42 -1.42
CA GLU A 729 4.44 -38.09 -2.59
C GLU A 729 5.43 -36.98 -2.28
N MET A 730 5.02 -35.95 -1.56
CA MET A 730 5.90 -34.87 -1.12
C MET A 730 7.00 -35.39 -0.19
N TYR A 731 6.63 -36.26 0.76
CA TYR A 731 7.57 -36.81 1.74
C TYR A 731 8.54 -37.82 1.13
N GLN A 732 8.11 -38.57 0.12
CA GLN A 732 9.00 -39.43 -0.67
C GLN A 732 10.01 -38.63 -1.50
N ALA A 733 9.60 -37.48 -2.02
CA ALA A 733 10.46 -36.57 -2.78
C ALA A 733 11.46 -35.84 -1.86
N ASN A 734 11.05 -35.49 -0.64
CA ASN A 734 11.89 -34.79 0.35
C ASN A 734 11.45 -35.13 1.78
N GLN A 735 12.26 -35.88 2.52
CA GLN A 735 11.97 -36.29 3.91
C GLN A 735 12.13 -35.15 4.93
N ASN A 736 12.77 -34.03 4.55
CA ASN A 736 13.01 -32.88 5.40
C ASN A 736 11.99 -31.73 5.20
N LEU A 737 10.78 -32.06 4.76
CA LEU A 737 9.72 -31.09 4.52
C LEU A 737 9.39 -30.25 5.76
N ASN A 738 9.24 -28.94 5.57
CA ASN A 738 8.69 -28.05 6.60
C ASN A 738 7.24 -28.43 6.90
N ARG A 739 7.02 -29.14 8.00
CA ARG A 739 5.71 -29.68 8.40
C ARG A 739 4.60 -28.63 8.47
N THR A 740 4.98 -27.41 8.77
CA THR A 740 4.07 -26.29 8.88
C THR A 740 3.64 -25.76 7.52
N ALA A 741 4.59 -25.60 6.59
CA ALA A 741 4.31 -25.16 5.21
C ALA A 741 3.46 -26.21 4.46
N VAL A 742 3.74 -27.49 4.67
CA VAL A 742 2.97 -28.60 4.09
C VAL A 742 1.55 -28.67 4.66
N ALA A 743 1.38 -28.47 5.96
CA ALA A 743 0.08 -28.45 6.61
C ALA A 743 -0.83 -27.34 6.01
N GLU A 744 -0.26 -26.14 5.83
CA GLU A 744 -0.95 -25.00 5.24
C GLU A 744 -1.35 -25.26 3.79
N LEU A 745 -0.43 -25.82 3.04
CA LEU A 745 -0.65 -26.10 1.62
C LEU A 745 -1.73 -27.16 1.38
N LEU A 746 -1.80 -28.17 2.25
CA LEU A 746 -2.77 -29.26 2.19
C LEU A 746 -4.09 -28.94 2.92
N GLY A 747 -4.18 -27.76 3.58
CA GLY A 747 -5.35 -27.36 4.37
C GLY A 747 -5.60 -28.24 5.59
N VAL A 748 -4.54 -28.83 6.16
CA VAL A 748 -4.63 -29.74 7.31
C VAL A 748 -3.84 -29.19 8.51
N SER A 749 -4.08 -29.73 9.72
CA SER A 749 -3.32 -29.30 10.89
C SER A 749 -1.89 -29.90 10.88
N ARG A 750 -0.92 -29.22 11.53
CA ARG A 750 0.43 -29.76 11.74
C ARG A 750 0.43 -31.11 12.47
N ARG A 751 -0.54 -31.33 13.39
CA ARG A 751 -0.75 -32.61 14.06
C ARG A 751 -1.13 -33.72 13.06
N GLN A 752 -1.91 -33.39 12.04
CA GLN A 752 -2.26 -34.30 10.96
C GLN A 752 -1.02 -34.71 10.15
N ILE A 753 -0.12 -33.77 9.84
CA ILE A 753 1.15 -34.04 9.17
C ILE A 753 2.03 -34.98 9.99
N ILE A 754 2.13 -34.75 11.31
CA ILE A 754 2.88 -35.64 12.21
C ILE A 754 2.27 -37.05 12.24
N ARG A 755 0.94 -37.14 12.14
CA ARG A 755 0.25 -38.44 12.04
C ARG A 755 0.58 -39.15 10.70
N TYR A 756 0.57 -38.44 9.59
CA TYR A 756 0.95 -38.99 8.28
C TYR A 756 2.39 -39.52 8.30
N ILE A 757 3.33 -38.80 8.92
CA ILE A 757 4.72 -39.25 9.08
C ILE A 757 4.78 -40.57 9.88
N LYS A 758 4.02 -40.67 10.98
CA LYS A 758 3.97 -41.88 11.78
C LYS A 758 3.38 -43.08 11.03
N GLU A 759 2.35 -42.84 10.23
CA GLU A 759 1.70 -43.87 9.39
C GLU A 759 2.62 -44.36 8.27
N MET A 760 3.52 -43.52 7.73
CA MET A 760 4.54 -43.91 6.75
C MET A 760 5.74 -44.64 7.37
N SER A 761 5.94 -44.51 8.66
CA SER A 761 7.08 -45.15 9.38
C SER A 761 6.71 -46.53 9.96
N GLN A 762 5.46 -46.91 9.89
CA GLN A 762 4.91 -48.24 10.20
C GLN A 762 4.76 -49.09 8.91
#